data_df2c9d7d89b6d372c97522f6bd267524
#
_entry.id   df2c9d7d89b6d372c97522f6bd267524
#
_cell.length_a   1.000
_cell.length_b   1.000
_cell.length_c   1.000
_cell.angle_alpha   90.00
_cell.angle_beta   90.00
_cell.angle_gamma   90.00
#
_symmetry.space_group_name_H-M   'P 1'
#
loop_
_entity.id
_entity.type
_entity.pdbx_description
1 polymer ?
#
loop_
_entity_poly.entity_id
_entity_poly.type
_entity_poly.pdbx_seq_one_letter_code
_entity_poly.pdbx_strand_id
1 'polypeptide(L)'
;VLDGRVCKSAGVALNWQKLASDAREGQKFDVAWRCGSCGHSGLETNTTIMEDWSCGSCGTKIRNSWKKTVLEPTGFVTDFFTAPSNDISSQSYIAVQPSWLSIDALPINLPDPNLGYMKYGTESTIFQHSSGANEHGYAICMQCGKAESMLGDGEFPKSLNPASFHKPITSTPKSKDKDGFEPELCDGSATVHGNVHLGCSGLTDAFELVLRHPLSGEYIDPSHPDSDSIALTLAVAMRNALAAKLGIATSEIGYSTRKTRVQESNKQAIAVQLYDVVSGGAGFSTSAALHIEDVLMQTYQNLSCEASCDSACSTCLLDSNTRHDANQLNRNLAKAWLGDEFSNFVSLSEQYHFIKGAKFCYEPILEAISRQINKGASEIRVWMGSNVNEWDLNSRHVQMFAFQMLNIHKVKLTIVLPNTTLSNADYISLSRLRDIGVEFVTSDAELDSGALVAQAIYEKDKAFTLACSSFDVLNPNQSWLLSRTENMVVYSEALSSVEVSPVDTSSWIKFDGNSMAKVELRSELDGAIDGFGKRFWELLGSNFKPLEDDLNSSQLAGVKYTDRYLQSPWYIILLGEIIRALPKAPGVGFELETLFNFRDKGARLHDDWSNSNTMTEVISTWFEKGAATPCYLDLHQRRDDIAHRREMKLTFSNGNRYTVSLDQGMGYWNHHLAKNKHWFDFGQPHEQLLQMAEVWQYGNLQTKYDWETVIFIAKL
;
A
#
# COMPACT_ATOMS: atom_id res chain seq x y z
N VAL A 1 2.78 37.82 -11.73
CA VAL A 1 3.47 39.12 -11.52
C VAL A 1 4.44 39.34 -12.68
N LEU A 2 4.18 40.24 -13.57
CA LEU A 2 5.09 40.64 -14.64
C LEU A 2 5.91 41.84 -14.14
N ASP A 3 7.23 41.77 -14.25
CA ASP A 3 8.17 42.82 -13.82
C ASP A 3 8.00 43.27 -12.34
N GLY A 4 7.58 42.40 -11.46
CA GLY A 4 7.29 42.77 -10.07
C GLY A 4 6.00 43.56 -9.87
N ARG A 5 5.26 43.85 -10.95
CA ARG A 5 3.99 44.59 -10.92
C ARG A 5 2.79 43.63 -10.80
N VAL A 6 1.72 44.13 -10.22
CA VAL A 6 0.49 43.37 -10.00
C VAL A 6 -0.40 43.45 -11.23
N CYS A 7 -0.81 42.31 -11.73
CA CYS A 7 -1.79 42.18 -12.81
C CYS A 7 -3.09 41.59 -12.26
N LYS A 8 -4.24 42.11 -12.70
CA LYS A 8 -5.54 41.55 -12.32
C LYS A 8 -5.75 40.23 -13.04
N SER A 9 -6.05 39.17 -12.30
CA SER A 9 -6.50 37.90 -12.88
C SER A 9 -7.92 38.06 -13.42
N ALA A 10 -8.17 37.60 -14.64
CA ALA A 10 -9.48 37.70 -15.30
C ALA A 10 -10.15 36.35 -15.52
N GLY A 11 -9.41 35.26 -15.48
CA GLY A 11 -9.97 33.93 -15.68
C GLY A 11 -8.95 32.82 -15.86
N VAL A 12 -9.42 31.68 -16.35
CA VAL A 12 -8.66 30.47 -16.55
C VAL A 12 -8.65 30.08 -18.04
N ALA A 13 -7.56 29.50 -18.49
CA ALA A 13 -7.50 28.82 -19.76
C ALA A 13 -8.07 27.40 -19.62
N LEU A 14 -9.04 27.08 -20.47
CA LEU A 14 -9.77 25.81 -20.43
C LEU A 14 -9.14 24.78 -21.36
N ASN A 15 -9.07 23.55 -20.95
CA ASN A 15 -8.70 22.45 -21.83
C ASN A 15 -9.93 22.07 -22.70
N TRP A 16 -9.91 22.43 -23.97
CA TRP A 16 -11.01 22.19 -24.88
C TRP A 16 -11.37 20.69 -25.05
N GLN A 17 -10.42 19.78 -24.82
CA GLN A 17 -10.67 18.33 -24.88
C GLN A 17 -11.54 17.82 -23.74
N LYS A 18 -11.54 18.54 -22.61
CA LYS A 18 -12.37 18.23 -21.44
C LYS A 18 -13.74 18.92 -21.49
N LEU A 19 -13.99 19.80 -22.45
CA LEU A 19 -15.28 20.47 -22.62
C LEU A 19 -16.30 19.53 -23.26
N ALA A 20 -17.52 19.53 -22.72
CA ALA A 20 -18.63 18.82 -23.34
C ALA A 20 -18.97 19.46 -24.72
N SER A 21 -19.40 18.67 -25.68
CA SER A 21 -19.89 19.14 -27.00
C SER A 21 -21.11 20.04 -26.84
N ASP A 22 -21.92 19.82 -25.80
CA ASP A 22 -22.97 20.72 -25.34
C ASP A 22 -22.68 21.13 -23.88
N ALA A 23 -21.98 22.24 -23.72
CA ALA A 23 -21.60 22.77 -22.41
C ALA A 23 -22.81 23.24 -21.58
N ARG A 24 -24.02 23.29 -22.13
CA ARG A 24 -25.23 23.72 -21.41
C ARG A 24 -25.83 22.60 -20.56
N GLU A 25 -25.79 21.36 -20.98
CA GLU A 25 -26.49 20.25 -20.34
C GLU A 25 -25.61 19.10 -19.89
N GLY A 26 -24.38 18.96 -20.35
CA GLY A 26 -23.58 17.76 -20.18
C GLY A 26 -22.17 17.95 -19.61
N GLN A 27 -21.82 19.16 -19.14
CA GLN A 27 -20.48 19.37 -18.61
C GLN A 27 -20.24 18.55 -17.35
N LYS A 28 -19.33 17.59 -17.42
CA LYS A 28 -18.82 16.86 -16.28
C LYS A 28 -17.47 17.43 -15.87
N PHE A 29 -17.21 17.37 -14.56
CA PHE A 29 -15.98 17.79 -13.95
C PHE A 29 -15.30 16.60 -13.28
N ASP A 30 -14.07 16.80 -12.85
CA ASP A 30 -13.46 15.90 -11.93
C ASP A 30 -14.00 16.21 -10.52
N VAL A 31 -14.07 15.20 -9.66
CA VAL A 31 -14.51 15.36 -8.26
C VAL A 31 -13.42 14.85 -7.34
N ALA A 32 -12.80 15.77 -6.62
CA ALA A 32 -11.89 15.44 -5.53
C ALA A 32 -12.67 15.19 -4.26
N TRP A 33 -12.24 14.20 -3.49
CA TRP A 33 -12.85 13.90 -2.19
C TRP A 33 -11.80 13.58 -1.14
N ARG A 34 -12.12 13.91 0.12
CA ARG A 34 -11.30 13.55 1.28
C ARG A 34 -12.18 12.91 2.33
N CYS A 35 -11.90 11.68 2.72
CA CYS A 35 -12.66 10.95 3.71
C CYS A 35 -12.57 11.64 5.08
N GLY A 36 -13.71 12.06 5.63
CA GLY A 36 -13.75 12.71 6.94
C GLY A 36 -13.45 11.73 8.11
N SER A 37 -13.43 10.42 7.86
CA SER A 37 -13.14 9.41 8.88
C SER A 37 -11.65 9.10 9.01
N CYS A 38 -10.94 8.92 7.88
CA CYS A 38 -9.53 8.50 7.88
C CYS A 38 -8.61 9.45 7.11
N GLY A 39 -9.15 10.51 6.49
CA GLY A 39 -8.39 11.51 5.76
C GLY A 39 -7.81 11.04 4.41
N HIS A 40 -8.03 9.78 3.99
CA HIS A 40 -7.67 9.33 2.66
C HIS A 40 -8.38 10.16 1.60
N SER A 41 -7.71 10.50 0.52
CA SER A 41 -8.25 11.30 -0.56
C SER A 41 -8.17 10.60 -1.91
N GLY A 42 -9.03 10.99 -2.82
CA GLY A 42 -9.08 10.47 -4.18
C GLY A 42 -9.63 11.51 -5.15
N LEU A 43 -9.46 11.22 -6.43
CA LEU A 43 -9.97 12.02 -7.54
C LEU A 43 -10.73 11.09 -8.50
N GLU A 44 -12.01 11.39 -8.70
CA GLU A 44 -12.85 10.68 -9.67
C GLU A 44 -13.01 11.58 -10.89
N THR A 45 -12.70 11.07 -12.07
CA THR A 45 -12.69 11.85 -13.29
C THR A 45 -14.04 11.83 -14.02
N ASN A 46 -14.41 12.94 -14.62
CA ASN A 46 -15.56 13.07 -15.51
C ASN A 46 -16.91 12.60 -14.87
N THR A 47 -17.18 13.06 -13.66
CA THR A 47 -18.32 12.60 -12.84
C THR A 47 -19.05 13.76 -12.14
N THR A 48 -19.92 13.47 -11.19
CA THR A 48 -20.65 14.46 -10.38
C THR A 48 -20.54 14.16 -8.89
N ILE A 49 -20.69 15.19 -8.05
CA ILE A 49 -20.66 15.02 -6.57
C ILE A 49 -21.81 14.16 -6.03
N MET A 50 -22.84 13.90 -6.84
CA MET A 50 -24.02 13.13 -6.42
C MET A 50 -23.80 11.61 -6.50
N GLU A 51 -22.76 11.14 -7.19
CA GLU A 51 -22.46 9.72 -7.22
C GLU A 51 -21.98 9.20 -5.87
N ASP A 52 -22.37 7.98 -5.55
CA ASP A 52 -22.02 7.33 -4.28
C ASP A 52 -20.70 6.58 -4.38
N TRP A 53 -19.77 6.92 -3.49
CA TRP A 53 -18.48 6.24 -3.36
C TRP A 53 -18.22 5.84 -1.91
N SER A 54 -17.38 4.84 -1.75
CA SER A 54 -16.83 4.44 -0.45
C SER A 54 -15.32 4.62 -0.45
N CYS A 55 -14.78 5.01 0.70
CA CYS A 55 -13.34 5.16 0.89
C CYS A 55 -12.63 3.82 0.71
N GLY A 56 -11.67 3.74 -0.21
CA GLY A 56 -10.89 2.53 -0.46
C GLY A 56 -10.03 2.09 0.73
N SER A 57 -9.69 3.02 1.63
CA SER A 57 -8.86 2.74 2.81
C SER A 57 -9.66 2.24 4.01
N CYS A 58 -10.85 2.83 4.32
CA CYS A 58 -11.59 2.50 5.54
C CYS A 58 -13.04 2.06 5.30
N GLY A 59 -13.49 1.95 4.04
CA GLY A 59 -14.84 1.53 3.67
C GLY A 59 -15.96 2.53 4.00
N THR A 60 -15.66 3.69 4.61
CA THR A 60 -16.67 4.70 4.97
C THR A 60 -17.27 5.32 3.72
N LYS A 61 -18.60 5.43 3.66
CA LYS A 61 -19.29 6.13 2.58
C LYS A 61 -18.88 7.60 2.53
N ILE A 62 -18.44 8.08 1.36
CA ILE A 62 -18.01 9.47 1.15
C ILE A 62 -19.24 10.37 1.06
N ARG A 63 -19.36 11.29 2.01
CA ARG A 63 -20.46 12.27 2.06
C ARG A 63 -20.27 13.35 0.99
N ASN A 64 -21.37 13.92 0.48
CA ASN A 64 -21.27 15.00 -0.51
C ASN A 64 -20.51 16.23 0.01
N SER A 65 -20.61 16.53 1.32
CA SER A 65 -19.84 17.60 1.96
C SER A 65 -18.32 17.39 1.98
N TRP A 66 -17.86 16.19 1.69
CA TRP A 66 -16.43 15.82 1.61
C TRP A 66 -15.90 15.83 0.17
N LYS A 67 -16.74 16.20 -0.78
CA LYS A 67 -16.46 16.22 -2.22
C LYS A 67 -16.36 17.66 -2.71
N LYS A 68 -15.50 17.88 -3.68
CA LYS A 68 -15.32 19.16 -4.36
C LYS A 68 -15.34 18.93 -5.87
N THR A 69 -16.19 19.66 -6.57
CA THR A 69 -16.13 19.74 -8.03
C THR A 69 -14.85 20.48 -8.43
N VAL A 70 -14.02 19.90 -9.26
CA VAL A 70 -12.68 20.40 -9.58
C VAL A 70 -12.52 20.61 -11.08
N LEU A 71 -11.88 21.72 -11.42
CA LEU A 71 -11.37 21.99 -12.76
C LEU A 71 -9.86 22.19 -12.67
N GLU A 72 -9.12 21.42 -13.47
CA GLU A 72 -7.71 21.65 -13.70
C GLU A 72 -7.53 22.65 -14.86
N PRO A 73 -7.09 23.90 -14.60
CA PRO A 73 -6.86 24.88 -15.65
C PRO A 73 -5.55 24.59 -16.38
N THR A 74 -5.53 24.77 -17.70
CA THR A 74 -4.28 24.73 -18.48
C THR A 74 -3.43 25.97 -18.29
N GLY A 75 -3.98 27.03 -17.71
CA GLY A 75 -3.28 28.27 -17.39
C GLY A 75 -4.21 29.31 -16.79
N PHE A 76 -3.65 30.45 -16.43
CA PHE A 76 -4.38 31.61 -15.94
C PHE A 76 -4.30 32.76 -16.94
N VAL A 77 -5.40 33.48 -17.10
CA VAL A 77 -5.50 34.63 -17.98
C VAL A 77 -5.56 35.91 -17.15
N THR A 78 -4.69 36.86 -17.46
CA THR A 78 -4.70 38.21 -16.85
C THR A 78 -5.54 39.17 -17.70
N ASP A 79 -6.04 40.23 -17.07
CA ASP A 79 -6.69 41.33 -17.79
C ASP A 79 -5.62 42.13 -18.52
N PHE A 80 -5.58 41.98 -19.88
CA PHE A 80 -4.60 42.66 -20.73
C PHE A 80 -4.90 44.18 -20.89
N PHE A 81 -6.09 44.63 -20.56
CA PHE A 81 -6.52 45.98 -20.75
C PHE A 81 -6.38 46.87 -19.51
N THR A 82 -6.14 46.25 -18.37
CA THR A 82 -5.82 46.98 -17.14
C THR A 82 -4.31 47.07 -16.98
N ALA A 83 -3.77 48.30 -16.90
CA ALA A 83 -2.35 48.50 -16.72
C ALA A 83 -1.88 47.84 -15.41
N PRO A 84 -0.71 47.17 -15.38
CA PRO A 84 -0.14 46.63 -14.19
C PRO A 84 0.12 47.72 -13.17
N SER A 85 -0.20 47.48 -11.90
CA SER A 85 -0.07 48.44 -10.80
C SER A 85 1.08 48.09 -9.87
N ASN A 86 1.72 49.11 -9.28
CA ASN A 86 2.66 48.96 -8.19
C ASN A 86 1.96 49.01 -6.82
N ASP A 87 0.65 49.21 -6.78
CA ASP A 87 -0.13 49.25 -5.56
C ASP A 87 -0.34 47.84 -4.99
N ILE A 88 0.45 47.51 -3.99
CA ILE A 88 0.39 46.22 -3.29
C ILE A 88 -0.82 46.20 -2.30
N SER A 89 -1.33 47.36 -1.89
CA SER A 89 -2.43 47.43 -0.92
C SER A 89 -3.78 46.96 -1.49
N SER A 90 -3.90 46.97 -2.83
CA SER A 90 -5.09 46.49 -3.54
C SER A 90 -5.06 44.98 -3.87
N GLN A 91 -4.01 44.26 -3.49
CA GLN A 91 -3.93 42.82 -3.72
C GLN A 91 -4.87 42.04 -2.78
N SER A 92 -5.78 41.28 -3.36
CA SER A 92 -6.41 40.19 -2.65
C SER A 92 -5.63 38.89 -2.92
N TYR A 93 -5.00 38.36 -1.88
CA TYR A 93 -4.33 37.07 -1.96
C TYR A 93 -5.34 35.96 -1.63
N ILE A 94 -5.52 35.02 -2.53
CA ILE A 94 -6.31 33.81 -2.30
C ILE A 94 -5.32 32.70 -1.98
N ALA A 95 -5.30 32.23 -0.73
CA ALA A 95 -4.45 31.14 -0.31
C ALA A 95 -4.85 29.83 -1.01
N VAL A 96 -3.85 29.05 -1.39
CA VAL A 96 -4.05 27.65 -1.76
C VAL A 96 -4.44 26.90 -0.48
N GLN A 97 -5.44 26.04 -0.58
CA GLN A 97 -5.86 25.21 0.56
C GLN A 97 -4.76 24.19 0.92
N PRO A 98 -4.69 23.73 2.19
CA PRO A 98 -3.75 22.70 2.57
C PRO A 98 -3.82 21.50 1.64
N SER A 99 -2.67 21.03 1.16
CA SER A 99 -2.57 19.91 0.23
C SER A 99 -3.14 18.63 0.83
N TRP A 100 -3.84 17.85 0.02
CA TRP A 100 -4.31 16.52 0.40
C TRP A 100 -3.31 15.49 -0.07
N LEU A 101 -2.71 14.80 0.87
CA LEU A 101 -1.73 13.74 0.61
C LEU A 101 -2.33 12.38 0.94
N SER A 102 -2.05 11.41 0.10
CA SER A 102 -2.34 9.99 0.36
C SER A 102 -1.08 9.16 0.10
N ILE A 103 -0.63 8.48 1.15
CA ILE A 103 0.53 7.59 1.13
C ILE A 103 0.01 6.16 1.26
N ASP A 104 0.22 5.36 0.22
CA ASP A 104 -0.13 3.94 0.21
C ASP A 104 1.07 3.11 0.66
N ALA A 105 1.37 3.18 1.97
CA ALA A 105 2.44 2.44 2.59
C ALA A 105 2.00 1.90 3.95
N LEU A 106 2.59 0.79 4.35
CA LEU A 106 2.39 0.24 5.70
C LEU A 106 3.10 1.12 6.73
N PRO A 107 2.53 1.26 7.94
CA PRO A 107 3.17 1.98 9.02
C PRO A 107 4.42 1.25 9.53
N ILE A 108 5.41 2.04 9.95
CA ILE A 108 6.66 1.59 10.57
C ILE A 108 6.73 2.24 11.95
N ASN A 109 7.05 1.46 12.98
CA ASN A 109 7.27 2.02 14.31
C ASN A 109 8.39 3.06 14.30
N LEU A 110 8.27 4.06 15.14
CA LEU A 110 9.40 4.92 15.49
C LEU A 110 10.45 4.14 16.28
N PRO A 111 11.69 4.65 16.41
CA PRO A 111 12.75 4.01 17.20
C PRO A 111 12.31 3.63 18.62
N ASP A 112 11.53 4.48 19.26
CA ASP A 112 10.70 4.09 20.40
C ASP A 112 9.23 4.02 19.96
N PRO A 113 8.61 2.82 19.94
CA PRO A 113 7.21 2.65 19.53
C PRO A 113 6.21 3.41 20.40
N ASN A 114 6.59 3.83 21.60
CA ASN A 114 5.75 4.66 22.45
C ASN A 114 5.50 6.06 21.85
N LEU A 115 6.38 6.53 20.98
CA LEU A 115 6.18 7.79 20.25
C LEU A 115 5.20 7.68 19.07
N GLY A 116 4.84 6.49 18.63
CA GLY A 116 3.95 6.28 17.50
C GLY A 116 4.61 5.62 16.30
N TYR A 117 4.18 6.00 15.10
CA TYR A 117 4.62 5.37 13.86
C TYR A 117 4.74 6.39 12.71
N MET A 118 5.48 6.01 11.69
CA MET A 118 5.65 6.77 10.46
C MET A 118 5.26 5.95 9.23
N LYS A 119 5.01 6.66 8.12
CA LYS A 119 4.90 6.10 6.77
C LYS A 119 5.68 6.97 5.81
N TYR A 120 6.23 6.39 4.78
CA TYR A 120 6.80 7.14 3.68
C TYR A 120 6.57 6.38 2.37
N GLY A 121 6.55 7.10 1.28
CA GLY A 121 6.35 6.50 -0.03
C GLY A 121 6.80 7.42 -1.14
N THR A 122 7.40 6.83 -2.15
CA THR A 122 7.58 7.42 -3.47
C THR A 122 6.27 7.29 -4.24
N GLU A 123 6.03 8.18 -5.20
CA GLU A 123 4.80 8.16 -6.01
C GLU A 123 3.50 8.30 -5.19
N SER A 124 3.59 8.96 -4.03
CA SER A 124 2.40 9.31 -3.24
C SER A 124 1.54 10.32 -3.98
N THR A 125 0.22 10.21 -3.86
CA THR A 125 -0.68 11.15 -4.53
C THR A 125 -0.82 12.42 -3.73
N ILE A 126 -0.69 13.58 -4.42
CA ILE A 126 -0.96 14.89 -3.87
C ILE A 126 -2.06 15.57 -4.68
N PHE A 127 -3.00 16.20 -3.98
CA PHE A 127 -4.01 17.05 -4.57
C PHE A 127 -3.91 18.46 -3.98
N GLN A 128 -3.71 19.44 -4.84
CA GLN A 128 -3.61 20.86 -4.48
C GLN A 128 -4.76 21.62 -5.11
N HIS A 129 -5.40 22.51 -4.35
CA HIS A 129 -6.55 23.25 -4.85
C HIS A 129 -6.69 24.63 -4.23
N SER A 130 -7.38 25.51 -4.96
CA SER A 130 -7.86 26.80 -4.49
C SER A 130 -9.38 26.79 -4.47
N SER A 131 -9.93 27.27 -3.38
CA SER A 131 -11.39 27.32 -3.14
C SER A 131 -11.98 28.74 -3.27
N GLY A 132 -11.23 29.67 -3.85
CA GLY A 132 -11.66 31.06 -3.96
C GLY A 132 -11.54 31.84 -2.63
N ALA A 133 -11.86 33.11 -2.66
CA ALA A 133 -11.71 34.03 -1.53
C ALA A 133 -12.58 33.66 -0.31
N ASN A 134 -13.71 33.00 -0.54
CA ASN A 134 -14.69 32.65 0.49
C ASN A 134 -14.85 31.12 0.69
N GLU A 135 -13.93 30.32 0.17
CA GLU A 135 -13.91 28.85 0.26
C GLU A 135 -15.07 28.11 -0.42
N HIS A 136 -15.97 28.83 -1.10
CA HIS A 136 -17.08 28.28 -1.87
C HIS A 136 -16.72 27.92 -3.32
N GLY A 137 -15.44 27.99 -3.73
CA GLY A 137 -15.00 27.79 -5.09
C GLY A 137 -15.17 29.03 -5.97
N TYR A 138 -15.25 28.81 -7.25
CA TYR A 138 -15.35 29.83 -8.28
C TYR A 138 -16.61 29.64 -9.11
N ALA A 139 -17.15 30.75 -9.61
CA ALA A 139 -18.02 30.78 -10.75
C ALA A 139 -17.13 30.80 -12.01
N ILE A 140 -17.36 29.89 -12.96
CA ILE A 140 -16.54 29.77 -14.18
C ILE A 140 -17.46 29.66 -15.40
N CYS A 141 -17.24 30.50 -16.37
CA CYS A 141 -17.91 30.38 -17.69
C CYS A 141 -17.10 29.41 -18.57
N MET A 142 -17.70 28.30 -18.96
CA MET A 142 -17.03 27.29 -19.79
C MET A 142 -16.91 27.72 -21.26
N GLN A 143 -17.54 28.82 -21.66
CA GLN A 143 -17.42 29.34 -23.00
C GLN A 143 -16.24 30.32 -23.16
N CYS A 144 -16.11 31.30 -22.26
CA CYS A 144 -15.06 32.32 -22.36
C CYS A 144 -13.93 32.18 -21.31
N GLY A 145 -14.02 31.27 -20.38
CA GLY A 145 -13.02 31.05 -19.32
C GLY A 145 -13.00 32.09 -18.20
N LYS A 146 -13.93 33.07 -18.19
CA LYS A 146 -14.02 34.06 -17.13
C LYS A 146 -14.29 33.34 -15.80
N ALA A 147 -13.53 33.68 -14.74
CA ALA A 147 -13.64 33.07 -13.43
C ALA A 147 -13.61 34.13 -12.33
N GLU A 148 -14.51 34.00 -11.37
CA GLU A 148 -14.58 34.86 -10.18
C GLU A 148 -14.91 34.00 -8.95
N SER A 149 -14.41 34.38 -7.74
CA SER A 149 -14.75 33.68 -6.51
C SER A 149 -16.25 33.79 -6.24
N MET A 150 -16.87 32.69 -5.79
CA MET A 150 -18.23 32.69 -5.25
C MET A 150 -18.29 33.64 -4.04
N LEU A 151 -19.48 34.20 -3.75
CA LEU A 151 -19.70 35.05 -2.60
C LEU A 151 -19.67 34.26 -1.27
N GLY A 152 -19.56 34.94 -0.14
CA GLY A 152 -19.45 34.31 1.17
C GLY A 152 -20.69 33.52 1.61
N ASP A 153 -21.84 33.77 1.00
CA ASP A 153 -23.09 33.02 1.14
C ASP A 153 -23.22 31.85 0.16
N GLY A 154 -22.22 31.68 -0.73
CA GLY A 154 -22.21 30.65 -1.79
C GLY A 154 -23.02 31.08 -3.03
N GLU A 155 -23.46 32.33 -3.12
CA GLU A 155 -24.14 32.87 -4.31
C GLU A 155 -23.15 33.27 -5.41
N PHE A 156 -23.69 33.41 -6.63
CA PHE A 156 -22.91 33.85 -7.76
C PHE A 156 -22.54 35.34 -7.68
N PRO A 157 -21.31 35.73 -8.07
CA PRO A 157 -20.96 37.12 -8.20
C PRO A 157 -21.80 37.82 -9.28
N LYS A 158 -22.16 39.08 -9.04
CA LYS A 158 -23.01 39.86 -9.99
C LYS A 158 -22.43 39.95 -11.39
N SER A 159 -21.11 39.94 -11.54
CA SER A 159 -20.36 40.03 -12.79
C SER A 159 -20.31 38.73 -13.57
N LEU A 160 -20.68 37.60 -12.95
CA LEU A 160 -20.65 36.27 -13.55
C LEU A 160 -21.77 35.41 -12.96
N ASN A 161 -22.98 35.57 -13.52
CA ASN A 161 -24.18 34.91 -13.02
C ASN A 161 -24.84 34.14 -14.18
N PRO A 162 -25.29 32.90 -13.97
CA PRO A 162 -25.96 32.10 -15.01
C PRO A 162 -27.25 32.75 -15.58
N ALA A 163 -27.85 33.67 -14.83
CA ALA A 163 -29.08 34.36 -15.25
C ALA A 163 -28.87 35.60 -16.17
N SER A 164 -27.61 35.98 -16.46
CA SER A 164 -27.33 37.22 -17.22
C SER A 164 -26.08 37.07 -18.10
N PHE A 165 -26.09 37.76 -19.23
CA PHE A 165 -24.92 37.91 -20.09
C PHE A 165 -23.83 38.67 -19.34
N HIS A 166 -22.57 38.34 -19.60
CA HIS A 166 -21.42 38.95 -18.97
C HIS A 166 -20.35 39.35 -20.00
N LYS A 167 -19.47 40.24 -19.59
CA LYS A 167 -18.31 40.60 -20.42
C LYS A 167 -17.34 39.42 -20.50
N PRO A 168 -16.95 38.99 -21.71
CA PRO A 168 -15.90 37.97 -21.86
C PRO A 168 -14.54 38.52 -21.44
N ILE A 169 -13.56 37.61 -21.20
CA ILE A 169 -12.19 37.97 -20.86
C ILE A 169 -11.54 38.83 -21.94
N THR A 170 -11.89 38.58 -23.21
CA THR A 170 -11.31 39.22 -24.40
C THR A 170 -11.97 40.54 -24.77
N SER A 171 -12.95 41.05 -24.00
CA SER A 171 -13.61 42.30 -24.33
C SER A 171 -12.66 43.48 -24.13
N THR A 172 -12.50 44.29 -25.19
CA THR A 172 -11.81 45.60 -25.12
C THR A 172 -12.52 46.50 -24.11
N PRO A 173 -11.80 47.34 -23.31
CA PRO A 173 -12.41 48.41 -22.57
C PRO A 173 -13.22 49.28 -23.57
N LYS A 174 -14.38 49.78 -23.15
CA LYS A 174 -15.14 50.76 -23.94
C LYS A 174 -14.19 51.91 -24.28
N SER A 175 -13.53 51.87 -25.44
CA SER A 175 -13.14 53.10 -26.06
C SER A 175 -14.49 53.71 -26.44
N LYS A 176 -14.68 54.98 -26.14
CA LYS A 176 -15.75 55.76 -26.73
C LYS A 176 -15.39 55.94 -28.21
N ASP A 177 -15.46 54.87 -28.95
CA ASP A 177 -15.35 54.95 -30.37
C ASP A 177 -16.58 55.62 -30.90
N LYS A 178 -16.36 56.59 -31.76
CA LYS A 178 -17.37 57.48 -32.36
C LYS A 178 -18.48 56.74 -33.13
N ASP A 179 -18.43 55.41 -33.22
CA ASP A 179 -19.28 54.57 -34.05
C ASP A 179 -20.30 53.71 -33.26
N GLY A 180 -20.44 53.89 -31.93
CA GLY A 180 -21.55 53.33 -31.18
C GLY A 180 -21.60 51.82 -31.03
N PHE A 181 -20.50 51.11 -31.25
CA PHE A 181 -20.41 49.65 -31.02
C PHE A 181 -20.46 49.36 -29.53
N GLU A 182 -21.50 48.68 -29.07
CA GLU A 182 -21.50 48.05 -27.74
C GLU A 182 -20.56 46.82 -27.79
N PRO A 183 -19.78 46.64 -26.73
CA PRO A 183 -18.92 45.42 -26.66
C PRO A 183 -19.81 44.18 -26.65
N GLU A 184 -19.49 43.23 -27.51
CA GLU A 184 -20.17 41.94 -27.60
C GLU A 184 -20.11 41.25 -26.24
N LEU A 185 -21.30 40.95 -25.66
CA LEU A 185 -21.39 40.21 -24.43
C LEU A 185 -21.29 38.72 -24.69
N CYS A 186 -20.66 38.00 -23.75
CA CYS A 186 -20.66 36.54 -23.78
C CYS A 186 -22.08 36.03 -23.50
N ASP A 187 -22.62 35.25 -24.43
CA ASP A 187 -23.93 34.60 -24.32
C ASP A 187 -23.87 33.28 -23.53
N GLY A 188 -22.68 32.93 -23.07
CA GLY A 188 -22.41 31.69 -22.30
C GLY A 188 -22.97 31.64 -20.89
N SER A 189 -24.02 32.43 -20.59
CA SER A 189 -24.65 32.41 -19.26
C SER A 189 -25.12 31.02 -18.83
N ALA A 190 -25.66 30.23 -19.75
CA ALA A 190 -26.06 28.85 -19.48
C ALA A 190 -24.89 27.88 -19.23
N THR A 191 -23.65 28.30 -19.52
CA THR A 191 -22.43 27.52 -19.28
C THR A 191 -21.64 28.00 -18.05
N VAL A 192 -22.22 28.88 -17.23
CA VAL A 192 -21.60 29.32 -15.98
C VAL A 192 -21.89 28.30 -14.90
N HIS A 193 -20.83 27.68 -14.42
CA HIS A 193 -20.87 26.72 -13.31
C HIS A 193 -20.33 27.36 -12.03
N GLY A 194 -21.02 27.15 -10.90
CA GLY A 194 -20.60 27.61 -9.58
C GLY A 194 -20.02 26.50 -8.73
N ASN A 195 -19.41 26.88 -7.61
CA ASN A 195 -18.77 25.98 -6.65
C ASN A 195 -17.70 25.07 -7.29
N VAL A 196 -17.02 25.55 -8.34
CA VAL A 196 -15.94 24.84 -8.99
C VAL A 196 -14.62 25.24 -8.35
N HIS A 197 -13.90 24.29 -7.81
CA HIS A 197 -12.57 24.51 -7.24
C HIS A 197 -11.51 24.36 -8.35
N LEU A 198 -10.48 25.20 -8.29
CA LEU A 198 -9.34 25.07 -9.20
C LEU A 198 -8.30 24.17 -8.54
N GLY A 199 -7.94 23.07 -9.18
CA GLY A 199 -7.01 22.12 -8.57
C GLY A 199 -6.36 21.19 -9.57
N CYS A 200 -5.25 20.61 -9.13
CA CYS A 200 -4.51 19.59 -9.86
C CYS A 200 -4.10 18.46 -8.92
N SER A 201 -3.96 17.29 -9.48
CA SER A 201 -3.38 16.14 -8.81
C SER A 201 -2.02 15.80 -9.41
N GLY A 202 -1.14 15.23 -8.62
CA GLY A 202 0.18 14.81 -9.06
C GLY A 202 0.73 13.69 -8.20
N LEU A 203 1.92 13.23 -8.55
CA LEU A 203 2.71 12.30 -7.74
C LEU A 203 3.87 13.06 -7.10
N THR A 204 4.21 12.67 -5.88
CA THR A 204 5.35 13.22 -5.14
C THR A 204 5.87 12.23 -4.13
N ASP A 205 7.07 12.45 -3.63
CA ASP A 205 7.58 11.76 -2.46
C ASP A 205 6.96 12.36 -1.20
N ALA A 206 6.57 11.52 -0.27
CA ALA A 206 5.88 11.96 0.94
C ALA A 206 6.27 11.16 2.17
N PHE A 207 6.18 11.81 3.32
CA PHE A 207 6.38 11.26 4.65
C PHE A 207 5.21 11.65 5.55
N GLU A 208 4.75 10.72 6.37
CA GLU A 208 3.68 10.92 7.35
C GLU A 208 4.11 10.40 8.71
N LEU A 209 3.83 11.19 9.74
CA LEU A 209 4.13 10.88 11.12
C LEU A 209 2.86 10.97 11.97
N VAL A 210 2.55 9.92 12.70
CA VAL A 210 1.49 9.89 13.72
C VAL A 210 2.15 9.80 15.07
N LEU A 211 2.20 10.95 15.75
CA LEU A 211 2.81 11.04 17.08
C LEU A 211 1.85 10.63 18.17
N ARG A 212 2.40 9.94 19.16
CA ARG A 212 1.77 9.57 20.41
C ARG A 212 2.57 10.17 21.56
N HIS A 213 1.91 10.78 22.51
CA HIS A 213 2.58 11.31 23.70
C HIS A 213 3.16 10.15 24.53
N PRO A 214 4.47 10.12 24.79
CA PRO A 214 5.15 8.93 25.30
C PRO A 214 4.67 8.47 26.70
N LEU A 215 4.28 9.42 27.54
CA LEU A 215 3.85 9.13 28.93
C LEU A 215 2.35 8.86 29.03
N SER A 216 1.49 9.67 28.37
CA SER A 216 0.04 9.51 28.45
C SER A 216 -0.51 8.47 27.47
N GLY A 217 0.23 8.15 26.41
CA GLY A 217 -0.23 7.28 25.33
C GLY A 217 -1.32 7.87 24.44
N GLU A 218 -1.54 9.18 24.52
CA GLU A 218 -2.55 9.88 23.73
C GLU A 218 -1.98 10.40 22.42
N TYR A 219 -2.81 10.38 21.38
CA TYR A 219 -2.49 10.97 20.07
C TYR A 219 -2.94 12.43 20.05
N ILE A 220 -2.53 13.21 19.04
CA ILE A 220 -3.08 14.53 18.77
C ILE A 220 -4.55 14.34 18.36
N ASP A 221 -5.47 14.49 19.31
CA ASP A 221 -6.89 14.20 19.13
C ASP A 221 -7.59 15.36 18.38
N PRO A 222 -8.18 15.13 17.20
CA PRO A 222 -8.84 16.16 16.41
C PRO A 222 -10.09 16.78 17.10
N SER A 223 -10.56 16.24 18.21
CA SER A 223 -11.66 16.82 18.99
C SER A 223 -11.21 17.94 19.94
N HIS A 224 -9.91 18.04 20.24
CA HIS A 224 -9.38 19.09 21.09
C HIS A 224 -9.13 20.38 20.30
N PRO A 225 -9.50 21.56 20.80
CA PRO A 225 -9.46 22.83 20.05
C PRO A 225 -8.06 23.24 19.57
N ASP A 226 -7.00 22.88 20.29
CA ASP A 226 -5.62 23.26 19.97
C ASP A 226 -4.91 22.27 19.04
N SER A 227 -5.52 21.13 18.74
CA SER A 227 -4.88 20.03 18.04
C SER A 227 -4.45 20.36 16.62
N ASP A 228 -5.26 21.10 15.87
CA ASP A 228 -4.90 21.54 14.52
C ASP A 228 -3.67 22.47 14.57
N SER A 229 -3.61 23.40 15.55
CA SER A 229 -2.45 24.26 15.77
C SER A 229 -1.19 23.49 16.17
N ILE A 230 -1.31 22.51 17.07
CA ILE A 230 -0.21 21.64 17.50
C ILE A 230 0.34 20.87 16.30
N ALA A 231 -0.53 20.19 15.55
CA ALA A 231 -0.11 19.36 14.42
C ALA A 231 0.54 20.20 13.30
N LEU A 232 -0.05 21.35 12.95
CA LEU A 232 0.50 22.23 11.93
C LEU A 232 1.86 22.80 12.35
N THR A 233 1.98 23.20 13.62
CA THR A 233 3.25 23.70 14.17
C THR A 233 4.34 22.64 14.12
N LEU A 234 4.00 21.39 14.47
CA LEU A 234 4.94 20.25 14.36
C LEU A 234 5.33 19.98 12.90
N ALA A 235 4.39 20.09 11.95
CA ALA A 235 4.68 19.93 10.54
C ALA A 235 5.69 20.96 10.04
N VAL A 236 5.51 22.22 10.40
CA VAL A 236 6.46 23.30 10.03
C VAL A 236 7.82 23.11 10.71
N ALA A 237 7.84 22.81 12.01
CA ALA A 237 9.08 22.59 12.75
C ALA A 237 9.87 21.40 12.21
N MET A 238 9.18 20.34 11.84
CA MET A 238 9.75 19.12 11.26
C MET A 238 10.28 19.36 9.83
N ARG A 239 9.53 20.11 8.99
CA ARG A 239 10.00 20.55 7.69
C ARG A 239 11.34 21.30 7.82
N ASN A 240 11.41 22.26 8.75
CA ASN A 240 12.60 23.05 8.97
C ASN A 240 13.78 22.18 9.46
N ALA A 241 13.50 21.22 10.35
CA ALA A 241 14.50 20.27 10.84
C ALA A 241 15.06 19.39 9.70
N LEU A 242 14.19 18.86 8.86
CA LEU A 242 14.58 18.02 7.72
C LEU A 242 15.37 18.83 6.69
N ALA A 243 14.91 20.02 6.32
CA ALA A 243 15.61 20.89 5.38
C ALA A 243 17.03 21.26 5.87
N ALA A 244 17.16 21.58 7.17
CA ALA A 244 18.47 21.85 7.78
C ALA A 244 19.38 20.61 7.77
N LYS A 245 18.83 19.41 8.06
CA LYS A 245 19.56 18.15 8.02
C LYS A 245 20.09 17.82 6.63
N LEU A 246 19.30 18.10 5.60
CA LEU A 246 19.66 17.84 4.20
C LEU A 246 20.48 18.98 3.57
N GLY A 247 20.57 20.14 4.20
CA GLY A 247 21.24 21.33 3.66
C GLY A 247 20.52 21.93 2.44
N ILE A 248 19.18 21.84 2.38
CA ILE A 248 18.34 22.38 1.31
C ILE A 248 17.48 23.54 1.81
N ALA A 249 16.85 24.27 0.88
CA ALA A 249 15.91 25.32 1.23
C ALA A 249 14.61 24.73 1.78
N THR A 250 14.00 25.38 2.77
CA THR A 250 12.70 24.97 3.34
C THR A 250 11.59 24.97 2.29
N SER A 251 11.71 25.77 1.22
CA SER A 251 10.77 25.84 0.11
C SER A 251 10.71 24.57 -0.76
N GLU A 252 11.71 23.68 -0.66
CA GLU A 252 11.74 22.41 -1.40
C GLU A 252 10.82 21.35 -0.78
N ILE A 253 10.47 21.53 0.50
CA ILE A 253 9.62 20.62 1.25
C ILE A 253 8.32 21.33 1.62
N GLY A 254 7.20 20.74 1.20
CA GLY A 254 5.87 21.15 1.62
C GLY A 254 5.46 20.45 2.91
N TYR A 255 4.43 20.99 3.58
CA TYR A 255 3.88 20.46 4.81
C TYR A 255 2.34 20.43 4.75
N SER A 256 1.75 19.50 5.46
CA SER A 256 0.30 19.38 5.59
C SER A 256 -0.04 18.61 6.88
N THR A 257 -1.32 18.58 7.20
CA THR A 257 -1.86 17.74 8.27
C THR A 257 -3.07 16.96 7.79
N ARG A 258 -3.33 15.83 8.42
CA ARG A 258 -4.42 14.96 8.03
C ARG A 258 -5.06 14.29 9.24
N LYS A 259 -6.39 14.37 9.35
CA LYS A 259 -7.11 13.49 10.28
C LYS A 259 -6.95 12.05 9.83
N THR A 260 -6.58 11.18 10.73
CA THR A 260 -6.37 9.76 10.45
C THR A 260 -7.01 8.91 11.55
N ARG A 261 -7.09 7.61 11.30
CA ARG A 261 -7.56 6.64 12.28
C ARG A 261 -6.45 5.66 12.56
N VAL A 262 -6.07 5.53 13.81
CA VAL A 262 -5.08 4.56 14.26
C VAL A 262 -5.68 3.17 14.21
N GLN A 263 -5.09 2.27 13.43
CA GLN A 263 -5.66 0.94 13.14
C GLN A 263 -5.83 0.09 14.40
N GLU A 264 -4.83 0.07 15.28
CA GLU A 264 -4.82 -0.77 16.48
C GLU A 264 -5.89 -0.39 17.52
N SER A 265 -6.06 0.92 17.76
CA SER A 265 -6.95 1.43 18.81
C SER A 265 -8.26 1.96 18.29
N ASN A 266 -8.43 2.08 16.98
CA ASN A 266 -9.56 2.74 16.32
C ASN A 266 -9.77 4.21 16.74
N LYS A 267 -8.79 4.82 17.43
CA LYS A 267 -8.81 6.23 17.85
C LYS A 267 -8.56 7.15 16.67
N GLN A 268 -9.12 8.34 16.72
CA GLN A 268 -8.79 9.40 15.77
C GLN A 268 -7.49 10.09 16.20
N ALA A 269 -6.70 10.51 15.23
CA ALA A 269 -5.47 11.26 15.42
C ALA A 269 -5.29 12.29 14.30
N ILE A 270 -4.41 13.27 14.50
CA ILE A 270 -3.93 14.12 13.42
C ILE A 270 -2.49 13.68 13.08
N ALA A 271 -2.28 13.32 11.83
CA ALA A 271 -0.97 13.03 11.27
C ALA A 271 -0.30 14.30 10.76
N VAL A 272 0.99 14.39 10.97
CA VAL A 272 1.90 15.39 10.39
C VAL A 272 2.42 14.84 9.07
N GLN A 273 2.40 15.65 8.01
CA GLN A 273 2.82 15.22 6.67
C GLN A 273 3.83 16.19 6.08
N LEU A 274 4.85 15.63 5.42
CA LEU A 274 5.82 16.34 4.59
C LEU A 274 5.78 15.78 3.16
N TYR A 275 6.03 16.62 2.17
CA TYR A 275 6.08 16.20 0.78
C TYR A 275 7.07 17.03 -0.03
N ASP A 276 7.60 16.48 -1.11
CA ASP A 276 8.45 17.21 -2.00
C ASP A 276 7.64 18.14 -2.87
N VAL A 277 8.04 19.41 -2.96
CA VAL A 277 7.32 20.41 -3.77
C VAL A 277 7.49 20.16 -5.26
N VAL A 278 8.62 19.56 -5.64
CA VAL A 278 8.89 19.20 -7.04
C VAL A 278 8.00 18.03 -7.47
N SER A 279 7.40 18.14 -8.64
CA SER A 279 6.56 17.08 -9.22
C SER A 279 7.39 15.81 -9.47
N GLY A 280 6.87 14.66 -9.06
CA GLY A 280 7.55 13.38 -9.13
C GLY A 280 8.45 13.06 -7.94
N GLY A 281 8.66 14.03 -7.03
CA GLY A 281 9.50 13.87 -5.87
C GLY A 281 11.01 14.03 -6.16
N ALA A 282 11.81 14.21 -5.13
CA ALA A 282 13.27 14.31 -5.16
C ALA A 282 13.94 13.50 -4.02
N GLY A 283 13.18 12.72 -3.27
CA GLY A 283 13.65 11.91 -2.16
C GLY A 283 13.85 12.67 -0.85
N PHE A 284 13.52 13.96 -0.79
CA PHE A 284 13.75 14.77 0.39
C PHE A 284 12.85 14.33 1.55
N SER A 285 11.56 14.29 1.32
CA SER A 285 10.58 13.94 2.36
C SER A 285 10.72 12.49 2.83
N THR A 286 10.97 11.56 1.92
CA THR A 286 11.17 10.14 2.26
C THR A 286 12.43 9.91 3.06
N SER A 287 13.47 10.76 2.89
CA SER A 287 14.70 10.69 3.68
C SER A 287 14.51 11.02 5.17
N ALA A 288 13.35 11.60 5.55
CA ALA A 288 13.01 11.82 6.96
C ALA A 288 13.05 10.50 7.76
N ALA A 289 12.67 9.37 7.14
CA ALA A 289 12.73 8.06 7.78
C ALA A 289 14.16 7.64 8.13
N LEU A 290 15.13 7.93 7.25
CA LEU A 290 16.56 7.66 7.48
C LEU A 290 17.14 8.49 8.64
N HIS A 291 16.64 9.70 8.81
CA HIS A 291 17.14 10.67 9.77
C HIS A 291 16.17 10.93 10.92
N ILE A 292 15.25 9.99 11.18
CA ILE A 292 14.09 10.24 12.04
C ILE A 292 14.47 10.69 13.46
N GLU A 293 15.50 10.09 14.06
CA GLU A 293 15.98 10.47 15.40
C GLU A 293 16.49 11.93 15.41
N ASP A 294 17.34 12.28 14.45
CA ASP A 294 17.86 13.64 14.31
C ASP A 294 16.75 14.66 14.02
N VAL A 295 15.84 14.30 13.11
CA VAL A 295 14.72 15.17 12.71
C VAL A 295 13.78 15.42 13.89
N LEU A 296 13.41 14.41 14.66
CA LEU A 296 12.57 14.57 15.84
C LEU A 296 13.26 15.42 16.93
N MET A 297 14.54 15.16 17.19
CA MET A 297 15.32 15.94 18.15
C MET A 297 15.40 17.41 17.72
N GLN A 298 15.75 17.67 16.45
CA GLN A 298 15.83 19.03 15.93
C GLN A 298 14.45 19.71 15.89
N THR A 299 13.38 18.96 15.61
CA THR A 299 12.00 19.47 15.67
C THR A 299 11.69 19.99 17.06
N TYR A 300 11.99 19.22 18.10
CA TYR A 300 11.81 19.65 19.49
C TYR A 300 12.63 20.89 19.84
N GLN A 301 13.87 20.95 19.36
CA GLN A 301 14.75 22.12 19.56
C GLN A 301 14.21 23.36 18.83
N ASN A 302 13.70 23.24 17.60
CA ASN A 302 13.13 24.33 16.82
C ASN A 302 11.91 25.00 17.50
N LEU A 303 11.22 24.26 18.39
CA LEU A 303 10.13 24.83 19.20
C LEU A 303 10.65 25.73 20.34
N SER A 304 11.95 25.72 20.63
CA SER A 304 12.60 26.62 21.59
C SER A 304 13.12 27.81 20.83
N CYS A 305 12.45 28.96 20.92
CA CYS A 305 12.82 30.16 20.19
C CYS A 305 13.80 31.03 21.00
N GLU A 306 14.96 31.36 20.45
CA GLU A 306 15.93 32.26 21.07
C GLU A 306 15.37 33.68 21.32
N ALA A 307 14.46 34.13 20.44
CA ALA A 307 13.76 35.40 20.60
C ALA A 307 12.62 35.36 21.62
N SER A 308 12.34 34.19 22.24
CA SER A 308 11.31 33.98 23.25
C SER A 308 9.91 34.49 22.82
N CYS A 309 9.55 34.36 21.53
CA CYS A 309 8.26 34.79 21.00
C CYS A 309 7.09 34.01 21.62
N ASP A 310 5.90 34.60 21.64
CA ASP A 310 4.71 34.00 22.27
C ASP A 310 4.15 32.81 21.47
N SER A 311 4.21 32.84 20.14
CA SER A 311 3.62 31.77 19.29
C SER A 311 4.55 31.34 18.15
N ALA A 312 4.87 32.24 17.23
CA ALA A 312 5.74 32.00 16.08
C ALA A 312 6.36 33.32 15.59
N CYS A 313 7.62 33.27 15.12
CA CYS A 313 8.31 34.42 14.53
C CYS A 313 9.31 33.96 13.46
N SER A 314 9.94 34.93 12.78
CA SER A 314 10.92 34.69 11.72
C SER A 314 12.22 33.99 12.20
N THR A 315 12.46 33.95 13.52
CA THR A 315 13.62 33.27 14.10
C THR A 315 13.35 31.77 14.28
N CYS A 316 12.07 31.33 14.40
CA CYS A 316 11.73 29.93 14.67
C CYS A 316 10.93 29.25 13.55
N LEU A 317 9.71 29.70 13.25
CA LEU A 317 8.76 28.96 12.40
C LEU A 317 8.32 29.71 11.14
N LEU A 318 8.45 31.06 11.11
CA LEU A 318 7.93 31.86 10.01
C LEU A 318 8.97 32.11 8.94
N ASP A 319 8.62 31.74 7.71
CA ASP A 319 9.33 32.11 6.48
C ASP A 319 8.34 32.63 5.42
N SER A 320 8.78 32.79 4.18
CA SER A 320 7.91 33.25 3.09
C SER A 320 6.71 32.34 2.84
N ASN A 321 6.86 31.04 3.09
CA ASN A 321 5.85 30.02 2.77
C ASN A 321 4.87 29.78 3.94
N THR A 322 5.26 30.13 5.18
CA THR A 322 4.44 29.90 6.39
C THR A 322 3.74 31.15 6.91
N ARG A 323 3.97 32.32 6.29
CA ARG A 323 3.35 33.60 6.73
C ARG A 323 1.83 33.58 6.77
N HIS A 324 1.21 32.86 5.85
CA HIS A 324 -0.25 32.74 5.79
C HIS A 324 -0.83 31.89 6.92
N ASP A 325 -0.02 31.02 7.52
CA ASP A 325 -0.40 30.17 8.66
C ASP A 325 -0.01 30.79 10.01
N ALA A 326 0.58 31.98 10.02
CA ALA A 326 1.15 32.60 11.23
C ALA A 326 0.21 32.60 12.44
N ASN A 327 -1.09 32.81 12.22
CA ASN A 327 -2.10 32.84 13.28
C ASN A 327 -2.48 31.42 13.80
N GLN A 328 -2.10 30.38 13.09
CA GLN A 328 -2.37 28.99 13.44
C GLN A 328 -1.16 28.31 14.08
N LEU A 329 0.03 28.89 13.94
CA LEU A 329 1.26 28.35 14.49
C LEU A 329 1.46 28.77 15.94
N ASN A 330 1.71 27.80 16.83
CA ASN A 330 1.98 28.04 18.23
C ASN A 330 3.01 27.05 18.80
N ARG A 331 4.28 27.52 18.88
CA ARG A 331 5.39 26.72 19.40
C ARG A 331 5.21 26.28 20.84
N ASN A 332 4.59 27.11 21.67
CA ASN A 332 4.42 26.80 23.09
C ASN A 332 3.40 25.69 23.30
N LEU A 333 2.28 25.69 22.54
CA LEU A 333 1.31 24.58 22.57
C LEU A 333 1.93 23.28 22.07
N ALA A 334 2.65 23.32 20.96
CA ALA A 334 3.31 22.13 20.42
C ALA A 334 4.37 21.56 21.37
N LYS A 335 5.22 22.44 21.96
CA LYS A 335 6.23 22.03 22.93
C LYS A 335 5.61 21.47 24.23
N ALA A 336 4.57 22.10 24.74
CA ALA A 336 3.85 21.64 25.91
C ALA A 336 3.19 20.28 25.69
N TRP A 337 2.64 20.05 24.47
CA TRP A 337 2.06 18.76 24.11
C TRP A 337 3.12 17.66 24.02
N LEU A 338 4.31 17.92 23.49
CA LEU A 338 5.41 16.94 23.44
C LEU A 338 5.92 16.60 24.84
N GLY A 339 5.95 17.57 25.76
CA GLY A 339 6.47 17.43 27.11
C GLY A 339 8.01 17.53 27.18
N ASP A 340 8.52 17.79 28.38
CA ASP A 340 9.98 18.00 28.60
C ASP A 340 10.80 16.72 28.42
N GLU A 341 10.19 15.57 28.59
CA GLU A 341 10.85 14.26 28.49
C GLU A 341 10.87 13.69 27.07
N PHE A 342 10.27 14.38 26.09
CA PHE A 342 10.19 13.90 24.71
C PHE A 342 11.53 13.43 24.15
N SER A 343 12.59 14.17 24.43
CA SER A 343 13.95 13.86 23.97
C SER A 343 14.46 12.46 24.42
N ASN A 344 13.95 11.94 25.54
CA ASN A 344 14.38 10.64 26.08
C ASN A 344 13.80 9.46 25.25
N PHE A 345 12.75 9.69 24.46
CA PHE A 345 12.07 8.68 23.67
C PHE A 345 12.39 8.72 22.18
N VAL A 346 13.22 9.67 21.73
CA VAL A 346 13.52 9.86 20.30
C VAL A 346 14.41 8.74 19.75
N SER A 347 15.30 8.19 20.58
CA SER A 347 16.24 7.13 20.19
C SER A 347 15.65 5.72 20.38
N LEU A 348 16.32 4.73 19.79
CA LEU A 348 15.94 3.33 19.93
C LEU A 348 15.83 2.93 21.43
N SER A 349 14.68 2.40 21.82
CA SER A 349 14.42 1.97 23.19
C SER A 349 15.33 0.80 23.59
N GLU A 350 15.83 0.78 24.84
CA GLU A 350 16.78 -0.22 25.35
C GLU A 350 16.29 -1.66 25.19
N GLN A 351 14.99 -1.90 25.30
CA GLN A 351 14.41 -3.23 25.10
C GLN A 351 14.63 -3.82 23.70
N TYR A 352 15.00 -2.99 22.71
CA TYR A 352 15.28 -3.40 21.34
C TYR A 352 16.78 -3.47 21.03
N HIS A 353 17.64 -3.38 22.03
CA HIS A 353 19.08 -3.59 21.87
C HIS A 353 19.42 -5.07 21.80
N PHE A 354 18.79 -5.84 20.89
CA PHE A 354 18.97 -7.27 20.71
C PHE A 354 20.43 -7.68 20.43
N ILE A 355 21.18 -6.79 19.81
CA ILE A 355 22.56 -7.00 19.38
C ILE A 355 23.42 -5.80 19.80
N LYS A 356 24.72 -6.05 20.02
CA LYS A 356 25.68 -5.00 20.38
C LYS A 356 25.75 -3.94 19.28
N GLY A 357 25.58 -2.67 19.66
CA GLY A 357 25.60 -1.53 18.71
C GLY A 357 24.36 -1.47 17.83
N ALA A 358 23.21 -1.98 18.33
CA ALA A 358 21.93 -1.92 17.65
C ALA A 358 21.55 -0.50 17.25
N LYS A 359 21.08 -0.35 16.02
CA LYS A 359 20.49 0.87 15.46
C LYS A 359 19.16 0.54 14.82
N PHE A 360 18.25 1.48 14.83
CA PHE A 360 16.94 1.32 14.20
C PHE A 360 17.06 1.08 12.68
N CYS A 361 16.36 0.06 12.16
CA CYS A 361 16.29 -0.23 10.73
C CYS A 361 14.94 0.25 10.19
N TYR A 362 14.93 1.37 9.48
CA TYR A 362 13.73 1.95 8.90
C TYR A 362 13.33 1.32 7.54
N GLU A 363 14.27 0.64 6.90
CA GLU A 363 14.07 0.04 5.58
C GLU A 363 13.45 -1.36 5.68
N PRO A 364 12.71 -1.80 4.63
CA PRO A 364 12.40 -3.20 4.45
C PRO A 364 13.67 -4.07 4.47
N ILE A 365 13.58 -5.26 5.03
CA ILE A 365 14.73 -6.16 5.18
C ILE A 365 15.43 -6.41 3.85
N LEU A 366 14.64 -6.63 2.78
CA LEU A 366 15.18 -6.90 1.45
C LEU A 366 15.97 -5.70 0.88
N GLU A 367 15.52 -4.48 1.12
CA GLU A 367 16.23 -3.25 0.71
C GLU A 367 17.52 -3.09 1.50
N ALA A 368 17.47 -3.32 2.81
CA ALA A 368 18.66 -3.29 3.66
C ALA A 368 19.73 -4.29 3.18
N ILE A 369 19.33 -5.54 2.84
CA ILE A 369 20.23 -6.55 2.29
C ILE A 369 20.78 -6.09 0.93
N SER A 370 19.93 -5.63 0.01
CA SER A 370 20.35 -5.19 -1.33
C SER A 370 21.37 -4.05 -1.26
N ARG A 371 21.19 -3.13 -0.32
CA ARG A 371 22.16 -2.06 -0.09
C ARG A 371 23.52 -2.59 0.37
N GLN A 372 23.56 -3.65 1.21
CA GLN A 372 24.82 -4.24 1.63
C GLN A 372 25.53 -4.99 0.49
N ILE A 373 24.77 -5.62 -0.39
CA ILE A 373 25.32 -6.25 -1.61
C ILE A 373 26.00 -5.19 -2.49
N ASN A 374 25.32 -4.06 -2.69
CA ASN A 374 25.87 -2.93 -3.47
C ASN A 374 27.13 -2.33 -2.82
N LYS A 375 27.31 -2.48 -1.49
CA LYS A 375 28.53 -2.12 -0.75
C LYS A 375 29.61 -3.18 -0.81
N GLY A 376 29.39 -4.30 -1.49
CA GLY A 376 30.39 -5.36 -1.73
C GLY A 376 30.33 -6.53 -0.74
N ALA A 377 29.18 -6.83 -0.15
CA ALA A 377 28.99 -8.06 0.61
C ALA A 377 29.16 -9.27 -0.32
N SER A 378 29.90 -10.28 0.12
CA SER A 378 30.21 -11.48 -0.65
C SER A 378 29.31 -12.67 -0.34
N GLU A 379 28.68 -12.68 0.84
CA GLU A 379 27.77 -13.73 1.30
C GLU A 379 26.58 -13.09 2.03
N ILE A 380 25.38 -13.61 1.77
CA ILE A 380 24.19 -13.31 2.55
C ILE A 380 23.79 -14.57 3.29
N ARG A 381 23.71 -14.49 4.61
CA ARG A 381 23.18 -15.53 5.51
C ARG A 381 21.80 -15.15 5.98
N VAL A 382 20.88 -16.10 5.94
CA VAL A 382 19.47 -15.90 6.32
C VAL A 382 19.10 -16.94 7.36
N TRP A 383 18.59 -16.49 8.51
CA TRP A 383 18.10 -17.38 9.56
C TRP A 383 16.66 -17.77 9.30
N MET A 384 16.38 -19.07 9.36
CA MET A 384 15.01 -19.59 9.32
C MET A 384 14.45 -19.70 10.74
N GLY A 385 13.19 -19.38 10.91
CA GLY A 385 12.50 -19.55 12.18
C GLY A 385 12.31 -21.02 12.57
N SER A 386 12.23 -21.30 13.86
CA SER A 386 11.97 -22.65 14.38
C SER A 386 10.58 -23.19 14.08
N ASN A 387 9.63 -22.30 13.78
CA ASN A 387 8.29 -22.70 13.33
C ASN A 387 8.30 -23.03 11.83
N VAL A 388 8.50 -24.31 11.50
CA VAL A 388 8.55 -24.83 10.13
C VAL A 388 7.24 -24.57 9.38
N ASN A 389 6.12 -24.47 10.07
CA ASN A 389 4.82 -24.18 9.45
C ASN A 389 4.74 -22.77 8.84
N GLU A 390 5.61 -21.83 9.24
CA GLU A 390 5.73 -20.50 8.65
C GLU A 390 6.67 -20.46 7.43
N TRP A 391 7.36 -21.53 7.11
CA TRP A 391 8.25 -21.57 5.97
C TRP A 391 7.47 -21.64 4.66
N ASP A 392 7.67 -20.66 3.80
CA ASP A 392 7.09 -20.61 2.44
C ASP A 392 8.20 -20.77 1.38
N LEU A 393 9.01 -21.84 1.54
CA LEU A 393 10.19 -22.08 0.70
C LEU A 393 9.87 -22.28 -0.78
N ASN A 394 8.63 -22.66 -1.10
CA ASN A 394 8.15 -22.88 -2.46
C ASN A 394 7.54 -21.60 -3.06
N SER A 395 7.38 -20.52 -2.29
CA SER A 395 6.82 -19.30 -2.80
C SER A 395 7.71 -18.65 -3.85
N ARG A 396 7.09 -17.94 -4.75
CA ARG A 396 7.79 -17.14 -5.74
C ARG A 396 8.77 -16.16 -5.09
N HIS A 397 8.40 -15.57 -3.95
CA HIS A 397 9.25 -14.61 -3.25
C HIS A 397 10.58 -15.23 -2.83
N VAL A 398 10.57 -16.43 -2.24
CA VAL A 398 11.79 -17.14 -1.85
C VAL A 398 12.59 -17.56 -3.07
N GLN A 399 11.94 -18.07 -4.11
CA GLN A 399 12.59 -18.49 -5.35
C GLN A 399 13.24 -17.30 -6.08
N MET A 400 12.52 -16.17 -6.19
CA MET A 400 13.05 -14.93 -6.77
C MET A 400 14.19 -14.35 -5.94
N PHE A 401 14.08 -14.35 -4.62
CA PHE A 401 15.15 -13.92 -3.73
C PHE A 401 16.42 -14.76 -3.96
N ALA A 402 16.29 -16.09 -3.96
CA ALA A 402 17.44 -16.98 -4.20
C ALA A 402 18.03 -16.75 -5.59
N PHE A 403 17.18 -16.62 -6.62
CA PHE A 403 17.65 -16.35 -7.98
C PHE A 403 18.38 -15.00 -8.08
N GLN A 404 17.86 -13.95 -7.48
CA GLN A 404 18.50 -12.62 -7.46
C GLN A 404 19.86 -12.69 -6.79
N MET A 405 19.97 -13.32 -5.61
CA MET A 405 21.24 -13.47 -4.91
C MET A 405 22.29 -14.20 -5.73
N LEU A 406 21.94 -15.38 -6.24
CA LEU A 406 22.88 -16.29 -6.89
C LEU A 406 23.20 -15.90 -8.33
N ASN A 407 22.19 -15.47 -9.12
CA ASN A 407 22.35 -15.29 -10.56
C ASN A 407 22.53 -13.84 -11.00
N ILE A 408 21.85 -12.90 -10.35
CA ILE A 408 21.92 -11.48 -10.68
C ILE A 408 23.09 -10.84 -9.93
N HIS A 409 23.09 -10.91 -8.61
CA HIS A 409 24.12 -10.30 -7.77
C HIS A 409 25.39 -11.14 -7.66
N LYS A 410 25.30 -12.45 -7.95
CA LYS A 410 26.40 -13.42 -7.84
C LYS A 410 27.03 -13.45 -6.46
N VAL A 411 26.18 -13.35 -5.45
CA VAL A 411 26.54 -13.39 -4.04
C VAL A 411 26.18 -14.78 -3.50
N LYS A 412 27.04 -15.33 -2.66
CA LYS A 412 26.76 -16.58 -1.97
C LYS A 412 25.54 -16.42 -1.08
N LEU A 413 24.56 -17.33 -1.22
CA LEU A 413 23.38 -17.39 -0.36
C LEU A 413 23.48 -18.63 0.54
N THR A 414 23.43 -18.38 1.85
CA THR A 414 23.49 -19.41 2.89
C THR A 414 22.24 -19.32 3.77
N ILE A 415 21.53 -20.43 3.93
CA ILE A 415 20.39 -20.53 4.84
C ILE A 415 20.84 -21.20 6.13
N VAL A 416 20.60 -20.54 7.26
CA VAL A 416 20.85 -21.05 8.60
C VAL A 416 19.60 -21.75 9.10
N LEU A 417 19.66 -23.06 9.21
CA LEU A 417 18.54 -23.89 9.67
C LEU A 417 18.49 -23.92 11.20
N PRO A 418 17.29 -23.84 11.79
CA PRO A 418 17.12 -24.02 13.23
C PRO A 418 17.32 -25.50 13.62
N ASN A 419 17.65 -25.74 14.87
CA ASN A 419 17.74 -27.09 15.43
C ASN A 419 16.31 -27.63 15.71
N THR A 420 15.60 -28.06 14.65
CA THR A 420 14.24 -28.58 14.73
C THR A 420 14.05 -29.79 13.81
N THR A 421 13.04 -30.61 14.08
CA THR A 421 12.72 -31.77 13.27
C THR A 421 12.01 -31.35 11.99
N LEU A 422 12.57 -31.71 10.85
CA LEU A 422 12.02 -31.44 9.52
C LEU A 422 11.23 -32.61 8.98
N SER A 423 10.13 -32.34 8.26
CA SER A 423 9.37 -33.35 7.54
C SER A 423 9.99 -33.66 6.15
N ASN A 424 9.57 -34.76 5.53
CA ASN A 424 9.99 -35.05 4.15
C ASN A 424 9.62 -33.94 3.16
N ALA A 425 8.50 -33.28 3.35
CA ALA A 425 8.08 -32.16 2.51
C ALA A 425 9.01 -30.95 2.64
N ASP A 426 9.55 -30.70 3.83
CA ASP A 426 10.52 -29.63 4.05
C ASP A 426 11.84 -29.96 3.36
N TYR A 427 12.32 -31.20 3.47
CA TYR A 427 13.51 -31.66 2.75
C TYR A 427 13.37 -31.56 1.23
N ILE A 428 12.18 -31.81 0.67
CA ILE A 428 11.92 -31.60 -0.76
C ILE A 428 12.13 -30.14 -1.14
N SER A 429 11.57 -29.23 -0.37
CA SER A 429 11.66 -27.79 -0.60
C SER A 429 13.09 -27.27 -0.47
N LEU A 430 13.80 -27.72 0.56
CA LEU A 430 15.22 -27.39 0.78
C LEU A 430 16.13 -27.96 -0.31
N SER A 431 15.87 -29.19 -0.79
CA SER A 431 16.64 -29.81 -1.87
C SER A 431 16.61 -28.99 -3.15
N ARG A 432 15.48 -28.34 -3.46
CA ARG A 432 15.35 -27.42 -4.61
C ARG A 432 16.27 -26.23 -4.49
N LEU A 433 16.30 -25.62 -3.31
CA LEU A 433 17.17 -24.47 -3.05
C LEU A 433 18.64 -24.87 -3.12
N ARG A 434 18.99 -26.05 -2.58
CA ARG A 434 20.34 -26.62 -2.75
C ARG A 434 20.73 -26.76 -4.21
N ASP A 435 19.84 -27.34 -5.02
CA ASP A 435 20.14 -27.66 -6.42
C ASP A 435 20.31 -26.40 -7.30
N ILE A 436 19.80 -25.25 -6.87
CA ILE A 436 20.08 -23.95 -7.51
C ILE A 436 21.31 -23.24 -6.92
N GLY A 437 21.99 -23.83 -5.90
CA GLY A 437 23.24 -23.32 -5.35
C GLY A 437 23.16 -22.67 -3.98
N VAL A 438 22.04 -22.79 -3.26
CA VAL A 438 21.92 -22.32 -1.87
C VAL A 438 22.67 -23.29 -0.95
N GLU A 439 23.50 -22.76 -0.06
CA GLU A 439 24.16 -23.54 0.99
C GLU A 439 23.32 -23.58 2.27
N PHE A 440 23.49 -24.65 3.04
CA PHE A 440 22.78 -24.87 4.31
C PHE A 440 23.77 -25.09 5.44
N VAL A 441 23.51 -24.40 6.54
CA VAL A 441 24.32 -24.43 7.75
C VAL A 441 23.43 -24.44 8.99
N THR A 442 24.00 -24.78 10.13
CA THR A 442 23.42 -24.57 11.46
C THR A 442 24.26 -23.60 12.26
N SER A 443 23.69 -23.00 13.29
CA SER A 443 24.37 -22.10 14.21
C SER A 443 23.82 -22.28 15.60
N ASP A 444 24.69 -22.23 16.58
CA ASP A 444 24.34 -22.24 18.02
C ASP A 444 24.19 -20.81 18.57
N ALA A 445 24.25 -19.80 17.71
CA ALA A 445 24.11 -18.42 18.14
C ALA A 445 22.65 -18.10 18.49
N GLU A 446 22.41 -17.78 19.74
CA GLU A 446 21.14 -17.33 20.25
C GLU A 446 21.27 -15.90 20.81
N LEU A 447 20.19 -15.15 20.76
CA LEU A 447 20.09 -13.83 21.38
C LEU A 447 19.26 -13.93 22.65
N ASP A 448 19.65 -13.19 23.69
CA ASP A 448 18.93 -13.15 24.98
C ASP A 448 17.47 -12.66 24.79
N SER A 449 17.29 -11.75 23.82
CA SER A 449 15.97 -11.25 23.40
C SER A 449 15.99 -10.96 21.90
N GLY A 450 14.89 -11.28 21.21
CA GLY A 450 14.84 -11.14 19.74
C GLY A 450 15.52 -12.31 19.00
N ALA A 451 15.64 -12.17 17.69
CA ALA A 451 16.19 -13.19 16.80
C ALA A 451 17.05 -12.59 15.68
N LEU A 452 18.07 -13.34 15.28
CA LEU A 452 18.85 -13.01 14.08
C LEU A 452 17.97 -13.21 12.83
N VAL A 453 18.01 -12.25 11.90
CA VAL A 453 17.27 -12.30 10.64
C VAL A 453 18.21 -12.60 9.49
N ALA A 454 19.24 -11.79 9.31
CA ALA A 454 20.20 -11.96 8.24
C ALA A 454 21.57 -11.34 8.61
N GLN A 455 22.61 -11.85 7.98
CA GLN A 455 23.93 -11.21 7.94
C GLN A 455 24.39 -11.03 6.50
N ALA A 456 24.90 -9.84 6.20
CA ALA A 456 25.70 -9.60 5.00
C ALA A 456 27.19 -9.64 5.40
N ILE A 457 27.92 -10.57 4.84
CA ILE A 457 29.31 -10.88 5.20
C ILE A 457 30.25 -10.22 4.17
N TYR A 458 31.29 -9.57 4.67
CA TYR A 458 32.35 -8.95 3.89
C TYR A 458 33.68 -9.69 4.09
N GLU A 459 34.71 -9.25 3.38
CA GLU A 459 36.06 -9.74 3.64
C GLU A 459 36.50 -9.46 5.09
N LYS A 460 37.32 -10.33 5.64
CA LYS A 460 37.89 -10.25 7.00
C LYS A 460 36.83 -10.33 8.13
N ASP A 461 35.81 -11.16 7.96
CA ASP A 461 34.77 -11.44 8.97
C ASP A 461 33.94 -10.23 9.44
N LYS A 462 34.00 -9.12 8.71
CA LYS A 462 33.07 -8.01 8.95
C LYS A 462 31.68 -8.41 8.52
N ALA A 463 30.70 -8.07 9.31
CA ALA A 463 29.30 -8.35 9.01
C ALA A 463 28.41 -7.16 9.30
N PHE A 464 27.39 -7.00 8.46
CA PHE A 464 26.21 -6.21 8.76
C PHE A 464 25.14 -7.19 9.22
N THR A 465 24.64 -7.03 10.43
CA THR A 465 23.71 -7.97 11.07
C THR A 465 22.35 -7.33 11.25
N LEU A 466 21.30 -8.01 10.83
CA LEU A 466 19.89 -7.67 11.10
C LEU A 466 19.33 -8.60 12.17
N ALA A 467 18.63 -8.01 13.14
CA ALA A 467 17.88 -8.72 14.17
C ALA A 467 16.49 -8.12 14.37
N CYS A 468 15.56 -8.87 14.93
CA CYS A 468 14.18 -8.42 15.12
C CYS A 468 13.57 -8.93 16.44
N SER A 469 12.44 -8.29 16.83
CA SER A 469 11.67 -8.65 18.03
C SER A 469 10.70 -9.83 17.80
N SER A 470 10.42 -10.18 16.55
CA SER A 470 9.44 -11.22 16.20
C SER A 470 10.06 -12.29 15.32
N PHE A 471 9.70 -13.53 15.58
CA PHE A 471 10.12 -14.68 14.79
C PHE A 471 9.41 -14.76 13.42
N ASP A 472 8.32 -14.01 13.21
CA ASP A 472 7.57 -13.99 11.95
C ASP A 472 8.38 -13.43 10.77
N VAL A 473 9.40 -12.61 11.03
CA VAL A 473 10.29 -12.05 10.02
C VAL A 473 11.49 -12.94 9.67
N LEU A 474 11.64 -14.09 10.33
CA LEU A 474 12.78 -14.98 10.11
C LEU A 474 12.74 -15.77 8.80
N ASN A 475 11.68 -15.66 8.02
CA ASN A 475 11.57 -16.35 6.75
C ASN A 475 11.59 -15.35 5.60
N PRO A 476 12.38 -15.56 4.53
CA PRO A 476 12.41 -14.69 3.35
C PRO A 476 11.09 -14.81 2.56
N ASN A 477 10.05 -14.16 3.05
CA ASN A 477 8.71 -14.15 2.48
C ASN A 477 8.30 -12.71 2.08
N GLN A 478 7.06 -12.52 1.72
CA GLN A 478 6.53 -11.20 1.36
C GLN A 478 6.71 -10.15 2.46
N SER A 479 6.78 -10.56 3.74
CA SER A 479 6.98 -9.61 4.85
C SER A 479 8.33 -8.88 4.80
N TRP A 480 9.33 -9.43 4.12
CA TRP A 480 10.62 -8.78 3.91
C TRP A 480 10.57 -7.59 2.95
N LEU A 481 9.52 -7.50 2.13
CA LEU A 481 9.26 -6.37 1.24
C LEU A 481 8.49 -5.25 1.94
N LEU A 482 7.93 -5.53 3.13
CA LEU A 482 7.03 -4.66 3.84
C LEU A 482 7.57 -4.36 5.23
N SER A 483 7.61 -3.08 5.59
CA SER A 483 7.81 -2.68 6.98
C SER A 483 6.49 -2.80 7.74
N ARG A 484 6.53 -3.36 8.96
CA ARG A 484 5.35 -3.56 9.81
C ARG A 484 5.53 -2.95 11.18
N THR A 485 4.46 -2.39 11.74
CA THR A 485 4.45 -1.86 13.12
C THR A 485 4.67 -2.93 14.18
N GLU A 486 4.33 -4.19 13.89
CA GLU A 486 4.40 -5.31 14.83
C GLU A 486 5.84 -5.80 15.07
N ASN A 487 6.77 -5.47 14.16
CA ASN A 487 8.13 -5.99 14.20
C ASN A 487 9.15 -4.85 14.27
N MET A 488 9.89 -4.81 15.38
CA MET A 488 11.04 -3.94 15.49
C MET A 488 12.24 -4.63 14.85
N VAL A 489 12.78 -4.04 13.79
CA VAL A 489 14.01 -4.50 13.12
C VAL A 489 15.14 -3.54 13.46
N VAL A 490 16.26 -4.10 13.87
CA VAL A 490 17.48 -3.36 14.16
C VAL A 490 18.64 -3.92 13.35
N TYR A 491 19.65 -3.08 13.13
CA TYR A 491 20.90 -3.52 12.50
C TYR A 491 22.12 -3.15 13.32
N SER A 492 23.22 -3.85 13.09
CA SER A 492 24.53 -3.51 13.64
C SER A 492 25.64 -3.77 12.62
N GLU A 493 26.63 -2.91 12.64
CA GLU A 493 27.91 -3.06 11.91
C GLU A 493 29.08 -3.40 12.86
N ALA A 494 28.78 -3.56 14.16
CA ALA A 494 29.77 -3.77 15.21
C ALA A 494 30.02 -5.26 15.52
N LEU A 495 29.33 -6.17 14.84
CA LEU A 495 29.46 -7.61 15.04
C LEU A 495 30.30 -8.23 13.94
N SER A 496 31.03 -9.29 14.31
CA SER A 496 31.68 -10.21 13.37
C SER A 496 30.65 -11.19 12.78
N SER A 497 31.06 -11.92 11.74
CA SER A 497 30.26 -13.05 11.24
C SER A 497 30.02 -14.08 12.34
N VAL A 498 28.80 -14.59 12.39
CA VAL A 498 28.43 -15.66 13.33
C VAL A 498 29.05 -16.98 12.88
N GLU A 499 29.56 -17.78 13.84
CA GLU A 499 30.06 -19.12 13.52
C GLU A 499 28.93 -20.04 13.07
N VAL A 500 29.19 -20.80 11.99
CA VAL A 500 28.21 -21.70 11.39
C VAL A 500 28.87 -23.03 11.04
N SER A 501 28.10 -24.11 11.11
CA SER A 501 28.52 -25.47 10.75
C SER A 501 27.79 -25.98 9.53
N PRO A 502 28.47 -26.52 8.50
CA PRO A 502 27.83 -27.05 7.31
C PRO A 502 26.86 -28.20 7.62
N VAL A 503 25.73 -28.24 6.92
CA VAL A 503 24.78 -29.35 6.98
C VAL A 503 25.12 -30.36 5.87
N ASP A 504 25.20 -31.66 6.21
CA ASP A 504 25.34 -32.71 5.20
C ASP A 504 24.00 -32.88 4.44
N THR A 505 24.01 -32.42 3.21
CA THR A 505 22.87 -32.51 2.28
C THR A 505 22.94 -33.68 1.31
N SER A 506 23.91 -34.57 1.44
CA SER A 506 24.15 -35.68 0.51
C SER A 506 23.01 -36.69 0.44
N SER A 507 22.31 -36.88 1.56
CA SER A 507 21.15 -37.77 1.69
C SER A 507 19.80 -37.12 1.25
N TRP A 508 19.81 -35.82 0.92
CA TRP A 508 18.59 -35.13 0.50
C TRP A 508 18.19 -35.55 -0.93
N ILE A 509 16.88 -35.46 -1.20
CA ILE A 509 16.30 -35.84 -2.50
C ILE A 509 16.99 -35.08 -3.64
N LYS A 510 17.29 -35.76 -4.74
CA LYS A 510 17.90 -35.15 -5.93
C LYS A 510 16.83 -34.88 -6.99
N PHE A 511 17.00 -33.79 -7.72
CA PHE A 511 16.21 -33.46 -8.90
C PHE A 511 16.65 -34.27 -10.10
N ASP A 512 16.19 -35.50 -10.24
CA ASP A 512 16.64 -36.45 -11.27
C ASP A 512 15.60 -36.73 -12.38
N GLY A 513 14.49 -36.00 -12.38
CA GLY A 513 13.39 -36.17 -13.33
C GLY A 513 12.52 -37.42 -13.09
N ASN A 514 12.98 -38.38 -12.29
CA ASN A 514 12.22 -39.58 -11.91
C ASN A 514 11.55 -39.42 -10.54
N SER A 515 12.18 -38.65 -9.64
CA SER A 515 11.69 -38.40 -8.30
C SER A 515 10.98 -37.10 -8.19
N MET A 516 11.32 -36.09 -9.00
CA MET A 516 10.73 -34.75 -8.98
C MET A 516 10.68 -34.11 -10.36
N ALA A 517 9.63 -33.27 -10.58
CA ALA A 517 9.50 -32.40 -11.74
C ALA A 517 9.08 -30.99 -11.33
N LYS A 518 9.47 -30.02 -12.15
CA LYS A 518 9.04 -28.63 -12.10
C LYS A 518 8.22 -28.32 -13.34
N VAL A 519 7.03 -27.76 -13.17
CA VAL A 519 6.15 -27.33 -14.26
C VAL A 519 5.95 -25.82 -14.13
N GLU A 520 6.40 -25.08 -15.11
CA GLU A 520 6.16 -23.64 -15.23
C GLU A 520 4.98 -23.44 -16.16
N LEU A 521 4.00 -22.66 -15.72
CA LEU A 521 2.83 -22.34 -16.53
C LEU A 521 2.44 -20.88 -16.42
N ARG A 522 1.94 -20.39 -17.54
CA ARG A 522 1.43 -19.02 -17.67
C ARG A 522 -0.06 -19.05 -17.97
N SER A 523 -0.42 -19.32 -19.21
CA SER A 523 -1.79 -19.30 -19.70
C SER A 523 -2.27 -20.64 -20.28
N GLU A 524 -1.50 -21.71 -20.13
CA GLU A 524 -1.77 -23.01 -20.72
C GLU A 524 -3.07 -23.63 -20.23
N LEU A 525 -3.53 -23.24 -19.05
CA LEU A 525 -4.77 -23.70 -18.46
C LEU A 525 -5.95 -22.73 -18.63
N ASP A 526 -5.74 -21.57 -19.27
CA ASP A 526 -6.80 -20.60 -19.54
C ASP A 526 -7.90 -21.22 -20.43
N GLY A 527 -9.14 -20.80 -20.24
CA GLY A 527 -10.29 -21.28 -21.00
C GLY A 527 -11.47 -21.71 -20.13
N ALA A 528 -12.29 -22.66 -20.58
CA ALA A 528 -13.46 -23.10 -19.86
C ALA A 528 -13.12 -23.69 -18.49
N ILE A 529 -13.89 -23.35 -17.48
CA ILE A 529 -13.75 -23.89 -16.12
C ILE A 529 -14.11 -25.39 -16.13
N ASP A 530 -15.17 -25.73 -16.84
CA ASP A 530 -15.49 -27.15 -17.08
C ASP A 530 -14.32 -27.84 -17.77
N GLY A 531 -13.88 -28.95 -17.20
CA GLY A 531 -12.69 -29.68 -17.64
C GLY A 531 -11.35 -29.05 -17.25
N PHE A 532 -11.31 -27.98 -16.45
CA PHE A 532 -10.06 -27.42 -15.93
C PHE A 532 -9.20 -28.46 -15.20
N GLY A 533 -9.81 -29.25 -14.32
CA GLY A 533 -9.11 -30.29 -13.58
C GLY A 533 -8.49 -31.35 -14.48
N LYS A 534 -9.17 -31.72 -15.58
CA LYS A 534 -8.62 -32.67 -16.56
C LYS A 534 -7.36 -32.09 -17.23
N ARG A 535 -7.46 -30.84 -17.75
CA ARG A 535 -6.30 -30.15 -18.35
C ARG A 535 -5.14 -30.01 -17.37
N PHE A 536 -5.46 -29.73 -16.11
CA PHE A 536 -4.47 -29.61 -15.04
C PHE A 536 -3.67 -30.91 -14.87
N TRP A 537 -4.35 -32.06 -14.74
CA TRP A 537 -3.68 -33.34 -14.55
C TRP A 537 -3.00 -33.86 -15.83
N GLU A 538 -3.53 -33.61 -17.01
CA GLU A 538 -2.89 -33.90 -18.28
C GLU A 538 -1.57 -33.13 -18.43
N LEU A 539 -1.58 -31.85 -18.06
CA LEU A 539 -0.38 -31.02 -18.10
C LEU A 539 0.67 -31.50 -17.09
N LEU A 540 0.28 -31.80 -15.86
CA LEU A 540 1.23 -32.30 -14.87
C LEU A 540 1.76 -33.69 -15.25
N GLY A 541 0.92 -34.58 -15.72
CA GLY A 541 1.32 -35.91 -16.18
C GLY A 541 2.29 -35.85 -17.33
N SER A 542 2.05 -35.02 -18.35
CA SER A 542 2.95 -34.88 -19.50
C SER A 542 4.35 -34.38 -19.12
N ASN A 543 4.45 -33.66 -17.98
CA ASN A 543 5.73 -33.17 -17.46
C ASN A 543 6.36 -34.11 -16.41
N PHE A 544 5.63 -35.09 -15.91
CA PHE A 544 6.15 -36.05 -14.93
C PHE A 544 5.59 -37.46 -15.18
N LYS A 545 6.30 -38.23 -15.94
CA LYS A 545 5.88 -39.55 -16.39
C LYS A 545 5.44 -40.51 -15.26
N PRO A 546 6.11 -40.60 -14.10
CA PRO A 546 5.64 -41.46 -13.01
C PRO A 546 4.22 -41.12 -12.52
N LEU A 547 3.85 -39.84 -12.49
CA LEU A 547 2.49 -39.43 -12.13
C LEU A 547 1.48 -39.75 -13.22
N GLU A 548 1.85 -39.56 -14.50
CA GLU A 548 0.99 -39.90 -15.64
C GLU A 548 0.64 -41.39 -15.64
N ASP A 549 1.65 -42.23 -15.43
CA ASP A 549 1.45 -43.68 -15.41
C ASP A 549 0.51 -44.11 -14.29
N ASP A 550 0.65 -43.54 -13.08
CA ASP A 550 -0.23 -43.83 -11.96
C ASP A 550 -1.64 -43.25 -12.13
N LEU A 551 -1.79 -42.04 -12.69
CA LEU A 551 -3.11 -41.46 -12.99
C LEU A 551 -3.90 -42.32 -14.02
N ASN A 552 -3.20 -42.97 -14.94
CA ASN A 552 -3.79 -43.81 -16.00
C ASN A 552 -4.04 -45.26 -15.56
N SER A 553 -3.25 -45.79 -14.61
CA SER A 553 -3.26 -47.24 -14.29
C SER A 553 -3.72 -47.55 -12.87
N SER A 554 -3.80 -46.61 -11.99
CA SER A 554 -4.12 -46.80 -10.57
C SER A 554 -5.25 -45.87 -10.09
N GLN A 555 -5.94 -46.27 -9.05
CA GLN A 555 -6.94 -45.43 -8.39
C GLN A 555 -6.32 -44.76 -7.14
N LEU A 556 -6.79 -43.57 -6.80
CA LEU A 556 -6.41 -42.91 -5.57
C LEU A 556 -7.09 -43.56 -4.35
N ALA A 557 -6.30 -43.84 -3.33
CA ALA A 557 -6.70 -44.31 -2.01
C ALA A 557 -6.82 -43.16 -1.00
N GLY A 558 -6.25 -41.98 -1.28
CA GLY A 558 -6.37 -40.80 -0.45
C GLY A 558 -5.90 -39.53 -1.15
N VAL A 559 -6.56 -38.44 -0.84
CA VAL A 559 -6.23 -37.09 -1.34
C VAL A 559 -6.36 -36.11 -0.19
N LYS A 560 -5.28 -35.32 0.05
CA LYS A 560 -5.29 -34.22 1.04
C LYS A 560 -4.78 -32.96 0.37
N TYR A 561 -5.46 -31.81 0.60
CA TYR A 561 -4.98 -30.49 0.20
C TYR A 561 -4.85 -29.58 1.41
N THR A 562 -3.72 -28.95 1.55
CA THR A 562 -3.43 -27.95 2.60
C THR A 562 -3.18 -26.62 1.95
N ASP A 563 -3.97 -25.61 2.28
CA ASP A 563 -3.80 -24.24 1.79
C ASP A 563 -4.35 -23.25 2.80
N ARG A 564 -3.48 -22.50 3.45
CA ARG A 564 -3.82 -21.44 4.43
C ARG A 564 -4.68 -20.33 3.82
N TYR A 565 -4.60 -20.10 2.52
CA TYR A 565 -5.22 -18.98 1.81
C TYR A 565 -6.45 -19.35 0.98
N LEU A 566 -7.03 -20.50 1.20
CA LEU A 566 -8.23 -20.95 0.49
C LEU A 566 -9.49 -20.25 1.06
N GLN A 567 -9.60 -18.95 0.85
CA GLN A 567 -10.60 -18.09 1.48
C GLN A 567 -11.74 -17.65 0.56
N SER A 568 -11.59 -17.80 -0.76
CA SER A 568 -12.59 -17.39 -1.74
C SER A 568 -13.41 -18.56 -2.25
N PRO A 569 -14.76 -18.44 -2.39
CA PRO A 569 -15.57 -19.41 -3.08
C PRO A 569 -15.07 -19.79 -4.47
N TRP A 570 -14.49 -18.83 -5.17
CA TRP A 570 -13.85 -19.07 -6.46
C TRP A 570 -12.72 -20.12 -6.39
N TYR A 571 -11.87 -20.04 -5.35
CA TYR A 571 -10.79 -21.02 -5.17
C TYR A 571 -11.32 -22.42 -4.87
N ILE A 572 -12.43 -22.50 -4.15
CA ILE A 572 -13.12 -23.78 -3.87
C ILE A 572 -13.67 -24.41 -5.16
N ILE A 573 -14.24 -23.61 -6.06
CA ILE A 573 -14.72 -24.08 -7.36
C ILE A 573 -13.59 -24.69 -8.18
N LEU A 574 -12.46 -23.99 -8.31
CA LEU A 574 -11.30 -24.49 -9.04
C LEU A 574 -10.70 -25.75 -8.43
N LEU A 575 -10.58 -25.78 -7.11
CA LEU A 575 -10.12 -26.98 -6.40
C LEU A 575 -11.08 -28.17 -6.62
N GLY A 576 -12.38 -27.90 -6.61
CA GLY A 576 -13.40 -28.92 -6.91
C GLY A 576 -13.23 -29.53 -8.29
N GLU A 577 -12.91 -28.73 -9.32
CA GLU A 577 -12.61 -29.21 -10.66
C GLU A 577 -11.38 -30.14 -10.69
N ILE A 578 -10.31 -29.76 -9.97
CA ILE A 578 -9.09 -30.56 -9.85
C ILE A 578 -9.39 -31.89 -9.17
N ILE A 579 -10.13 -31.89 -8.06
CA ILE A 579 -10.49 -33.10 -7.30
C ILE A 579 -11.44 -33.98 -8.07
N ARG A 580 -12.42 -33.41 -8.80
CA ARG A 580 -13.38 -34.17 -9.62
C ARG A 580 -12.68 -34.99 -10.71
N ALA A 581 -11.63 -34.46 -11.30
CA ALA A 581 -10.90 -35.08 -12.41
C ALA A 581 -9.96 -36.23 -11.99
N LEU A 582 -9.75 -36.46 -10.71
CA LEU A 582 -8.87 -37.52 -10.21
C LEU A 582 -9.51 -38.92 -10.30
N PRO A 583 -8.75 -39.98 -10.63
CA PRO A 583 -9.22 -41.37 -10.66
C PRO A 583 -9.33 -41.94 -9.23
N LYS A 584 -10.41 -41.63 -8.52
CA LYS A 584 -10.62 -42.05 -7.13
C LYS A 584 -11.27 -43.44 -7.03
N ALA A 585 -10.84 -44.26 -6.07
CA ALA A 585 -11.53 -45.46 -5.68
C ALA A 585 -12.89 -45.12 -5.06
N PRO A 586 -13.91 -46.00 -5.18
CA PRO A 586 -15.22 -45.78 -4.54
C PRO A 586 -15.07 -45.52 -3.05
N GLY A 587 -15.77 -44.48 -2.56
CA GLY A 587 -15.78 -44.10 -1.14
C GLY A 587 -14.57 -43.30 -0.66
N VAL A 588 -13.60 -43.00 -1.52
CA VAL A 588 -12.48 -42.13 -1.16
C VAL A 588 -12.96 -40.69 -1.05
N GLY A 589 -12.81 -40.12 0.15
CA GLY A 589 -13.04 -38.70 0.43
C GLY A 589 -11.83 -37.84 0.19
N PHE A 590 -12.04 -36.55 0.27
CA PHE A 590 -11.02 -35.51 0.12
C PHE A 590 -10.83 -34.82 1.48
N GLU A 591 -9.58 -34.81 1.96
CA GLU A 591 -9.21 -34.06 3.15
C GLU A 591 -8.78 -32.64 2.76
N LEU A 592 -9.44 -31.64 3.33
CA LEU A 592 -9.10 -30.24 3.11
C LEU A 592 -8.72 -29.58 4.43
N GLU A 593 -7.50 -29.07 4.48
CA GLU A 593 -6.96 -28.34 5.62
C GLU A 593 -6.78 -26.87 5.23
N THR A 594 -7.46 -25.96 5.90
CA THR A 594 -7.39 -24.53 5.59
C THR A 594 -7.55 -23.67 6.85
N LEU A 595 -7.27 -22.37 6.73
CA LEU A 595 -7.38 -21.40 7.81
C LEU A 595 -8.69 -20.61 7.66
N PHE A 596 -9.44 -20.50 8.75
CA PHE A 596 -10.49 -19.51 8.85
C PHE A 596 -9.90 -18.18 9.32
N ASN A 597 -9.81 -17.24 8.40
CA ASN A 597 -9.28 -15.91 8.72
C ASN A 597 -10.45 -14.94 8.88
N PHE A 598 -10.65 -14.44 10.12
CA PHE A 598 -11.40 -13.21 10.31
C PHE A 598 -10.64 -12.10 9.65
N ARG A 599 -11.31 -11.33 8.81
CA ARG A 599 -10.82 -10.16 8.12
C ARG A 599 -9.69 -9.48 8.83
N ASP A 600 -8.57 -9.42 8.17
CA ASP A 600 -7.68 -8.27 8.30
C ASP A 600 -8.40 -7.04 7.72
N LYS A 601 -8.48 -5.95 8.49
CA LYS A 601 -9.16 -4.71 8.11
C LYS A 601 -8.58 -4.21 6.79
N GLY A 602 -9.35 -4.29 5.72
CA GLY A 602 -8.91 -3.90 4.37
C GLY A 602 -9.10 -4.96 3.29
N ALA A 603 -9.36 -6.22 3.66
CA ALA A 603 -9.72 -7.25 2.68
C ALA A 603 -11.04 -6.90 1.98
N ARG A 604 -11.10 -7.16 0.69
CA ARG A 604 -12.29 -6.87 -0.13
C ARG A 604 -13.43 -7.79 0.29
N LEU A 605 -14.62 -7.23 0.50
CA LEU A 605 -15.83 -7.91 1.01
C LEU A 605 -16.20 -9.23 0.33
N HIS A 606 -15.86 -9.36 -0.96
CA HIS A 606 -16.21 -10.52 -1.78
C HIS A 606 -15.24 -11.71 -1.68
N ASP A 607 -14.13 -11.54 -0.96
CA ASP A 607 -13.12 -12.58 -0.76
C ASP A 607 -13.25 -13.26 0.62
N ASP A 608 -14.16 -12.81 1.50
CA ASP A 608 -14.27 -13.26 2.88
C ASP A 608 -15.55 -14.03 3.17
N TRP A 609 -15.42 -15.03 4.03
CA TRP A 609 -16.54 -15.77 4.59
C TRP A 609 -17.13 -15.03 5.80
N SER A 610 -18.45 -14.96 5.89
CA SER A 610 -19.14 -14.25 6.98
C SER A 610 -18.89 -14.86 8.36
N ASN A 611 -18.73 -16.18 8.43
CA ASN A 611 -18.40 -16.95 9.62
C ASN A 611 -17.93 -18.36 9.27
N SER A 612 -17.34 -19.07 10.24
CA SER A 612 -16.79 -20.40 10.05
C SER A 612 -17.85 -21.46 9.70
N ASN A 613 -19.05 -21.32 10.24
CA ASN A 613 -20.13 -22.29 9.95
C ASN A 613 -20.56 -22.19 8.49
N THR A 614 -20.76 -20.95 7.97
CA THR A 614 -21.08 -20.72 6.56
C THR A 614 -19.99 -21.24 5.64
N MET A 615 -18.73 -20.99 5.97
CA MET A 615 -17.58 -21.51 5.21
C MET A 615 -17.60 -23.04 5.18
N THR A 616 -17.74 -23.69 6.32
CA THR A 616 -17.78 -25.15 6.44
C THR A 616 -18.93 -25.74 5.62
N GLU A 617 -20.11 -25.17 5.74
CA GLU A 617 -21.31 -25.67 5.06
C GLU A 617 -21.20 -25.51 3.54
N VAL A 618 -20.76 -24.37 3.05
CA VAL A 618 -20.57 -24.12 1.61
C VAL A 618 -19.50 -25.04 1.02
N ILE A 619 -18.35 -25.19 1.68
CA ILE A 619 -17.27 -26.05 1.21
C ILE A 619 -17.73 -27.51 1.17
N SER A 620 -18.28 -28.02 2.26
CA SER A 620 -18.71 -29.43 2.34
C SER A 620 -19.77 -29.73 1.29
N THR A 621 -20.78 -28.87 1.17
CA THR A 621 -21.86 -29.06 0.19
C THR A 621 -21.36 -28.95 -1.26
N TRP A 622 -20.42 -28.03 -1.53
CA TRP A 622 -19.86 -27.90 -2.88
C TRP A 622 -19.08 -29.16 -3.29
N PHE A 623 -18.22 -29.69 -2.43
CA PHE A 623 -17.47 -30.91 -2.76
C PHE A 623 -18.38 -32.14 -2.86
N GLU A 624 -19.36 -32.28 -2.01
CA GLU A 624 -20.31 -33.41 -2.05
C GLU A 624 -21.19 -33.37 -3.29
N LYS A 625 -21.79 -32.23 -3.61
CA LYS A 625 -22.73 -32.08 -4.73
C LYS A 625 -22.00 -31.71 -6.04
N GLY A 626 -21.10 -30.78 -6.02
CA GLY A 626 -20.43 -30.25 -7.22
C GLY A 626 -19.27 -31.10 -7.72
N ALA A 627 -18.46 -31.64 -6.82
CA ALA A 627 -17.31 -32.49 -7.16
C ALA A 627 -17.56 -33.99 -6.94
N ALA A 628 -18.76 -34.36 -6.51
CA ALA A 628 -19.15 -35.75 -6.20
C ALA A 628 -18.15 -36.48 -5.29
N THR A 629 -17.59 -35.78 -4.33
CA THR A 629 -16.53 -36.27 -3.44
C THR A 629 -16.78 -35.76 -2.03
N PRO A 630 -17.00 -36.62 -1.03
CA PRO A 630 -17.10 -36.17 0.37
C PRO A 630 -15.86 -35.40 0.79
N CYS A 631 -16.05 -34.24 1.43
CA CYS A 631 -14.96 -33.39 1.93
C CYS A 631 -14.88 -33.44 3.46
N TYR A 632 -13.72 -33.82 3.98
CA TYR A 632 -13.40 -33.78 5.39
C TYR A 632 -12.60 -32.50 5.65
N LEU A 633 -13.28 -31.48 6.16
CA LEU A 633 -12.70 -30.15 6.37
C LEU A 633 -12.09 -30.04 7.76
N ASP A 634 -10.80 -29.73 7.81
CA ASP A 634 -10.07 -29.31 9.01
C ASP A 634 -9.84 -27.79 8.94
N LEU A 635 -10.59 -27.05 9.77
CA LEU A 635 -10.63 -25.59 9.73
C LEU A 635 -9.89 -25.01 10.95
N HIS A 636 -8.66 -24.55 10.73
CA HIS A 636 -7.85 -23.95 11.75
C HIS A 636 -8.25 -22.50 12.03
N GLN A 637 -8.06 -22.06 13.29
CA GLN A 637 -8.33 -20.69 13.73
C GLN A 637 -7.04 -19.85 13.84
N ARG A 638 -5.90 -20.50 13.94
CA ARG A 638 -4.59 -19.86 14.16
C ARG A 638 -3.64 -20.22 13.03
N ARG A 639 -2.82 -19.25 12.63
CA ARG A 639 -1.82 -19.44 11.56
C ARG A 639 -0.80 -20.53 11.89
N ASP A 640 -0.40 -20.60 13.15
CA ASP A 640 0.63 -21.53 13.63
C ASP A 640 0.19 -23.00 13.56
N ASP A 641 -1.10 -23.26 13.50
CA ASP A 641 -1.67 -24.62 13.49
C ASP A 641 -1.66 -25.23 12.06
N ILE A 642 -1.39 -24.45 11.00
CA ILE A 642 -1.41 -24.91 9.61
C ILE A 642 -0.16 -24.43 8.86
N ALA A 643 0.43 -25.29 8.07
CA ALA A 643 1.62 -24.98 7.29
C ALA A 643 1.38 -23.88 6.23
N HIS A 644 2.37 -22.98 6.07
CA HIS A 644 2.36 -21.89 5.07
C HIS A 644 2.73 -22.43 3.68
N ARG A 645 2.07 -23.46 3.25
CA ARG A 645 2.31 -24.07 1.94
C ARG A 645 0.97 -24.46 1.29
N ARG A 646 0.97 -24.51 -0.03
CA ARG A 646 -0.16 -24.95 -0.84
C ARG A 646 0.21 -26.27 -1.46
N GLU A 647 -0.22 -27.35 -0.83
CA GLU A 647 0.27 -28.70 -1.11
C GLU A 647 -0.86 -29.70 -1.22
N MET A 648 -0.85 -30.47 -2.30
CA MET A 648 -1.74 -31.61 -2.49
C MET A 648 -0.94 -32.90 -2.34
N LYS A 649 -1.38 -33.77 -1.46
CA LYS A 649 -0.82 -35.12 -1.27
C LYS A 649 -1.76 -36.14 -1.90
N LEU A 650 -1.19 -36.97 -2.77
CA LEU A 650 -1.89 -38.05 -3.44
C LEU A 650 -1.35 -39.39 -2.94
N THR A 651 -2.22 -40.31 -2.60
CA THR A 651 -1.86 -41.69 -2.26
C THR A 651 -2.61 -42.63 -3.21
N PHE A 652 -1.90 -43.39 -4.01
CA PHE A 652 -2.47 -44.35 -4.93
C PHE A 652 -2.61 -45.73 -4.31
N SER A 653 -3.52 -46.55 -4.85
CA SER A 653 -3.82 -47.91 -4.39
C SER A 653 -2.63 -48.89 -4.56
N ASN A 654 -1.70 -48.57 -5.45
CA ASN A 654 -0.45 -49.32 -5.64
C ASN A 654 0.63 -48.94 -4.61
N GLY A 655 0.35 -48.06 -3.68
CA GLY A 655 1.27 -47.60 -2.64
C GLY A 655 2.13 -46.40 -3.01
N ASN A 656 2.13 -45.94 -4.27
CA ASN A 656 2.83 -44.73 -4.68
C ASN A 656 2.19 -43.49 -4.06
N ARG A 657 3.04 -42.56 -3.63
CA ARG A 657 2.62 -41.29 -3.04
C ARG A 657 3.28 -40.12 -3.74
N TYR A 658 2.51 -39.07 -3.94
CA TYR A 658 3.00 -37.83 -4.58
C TYR A 658 2.64 -36.61 -3.74
N THR A 659 3.49 -35.60 -3.85
CA THR A 659 3.21 -34.26 -3.38
C THR A 659 3.22 -33.32 -4.57
N VAL A 660 2.13 -32.53 -4.72
CA VAL A 660 2.00 -31.47 -5.72
C VAL A 660 1.94 -30.15 -4.98
N SER A 661 2.99 -29.34 -5.10
CA SER A 661 3.08 -28.02 -4.43
C SER A 661 2.84 -26.91 -5.44
N LEU A 662 1.92 -26.00 -5.11
CA LEU A 662 1.55 -24.87 -5.96
C LEU A 662 2.11 -23.56 -5.34
N ASP A 663 2.86 -22.80 -6.11
CA ASP A 663 3.40 -21.51 -5.66
C ASP A 663 2.28 -20.52 -5.31
N GLN A 664 1.37 -20.27 -6.25
CA GLN A 664 0.29 -19.29 -6.08
C GLN A 664 -1.05 -19.91 -5.65
N GLY A 665 -1.16 -21.24 -5.58
CA GLY A 665 -2.41 -21.94 -5.30
C GLY A 665 -3.51 -21.60 -6.31
N MET A 666 -4.78 -21.72 -5.88
CA MET A 666 -5.93 -21.41 -6.74
C MET A 666 -6.07 -19.92 -7.05
N GLY A 667 -5.37 -19.06 -6.32
CA GLY A 667 -5.38 -17.60 -6.52
C GLY A 667 -4.66 -17.11 -7.77
N TYR A 668 -3.98 -17.99 -8.51
CA TYR A 668 -3.31 -17.65 -9.75
C TYR A 668 -4.28 -17.34 -10.89
N TRP A 669 -5.46 -17.93 -10.88
CA TRP A 669 -6.48 -17.75 -11.91
C TRP A 669 -7.64 -16.88 -11.44
N ASN A 670 -8.18 -16.06 -12.34
CA ASN A 670 -9.39 -15.28 -12.16
C ASN A 670 -10.51 -15.81 -13.05
N HIS A 671 -11.74 -15.69 -12.59
CA HIS A 671 -12.89 -15.82 -13.45
C HIS A 671 -12.97 -14.65 -14.42
N HIS A 672 -13.32 -14.86 -15.67
CA HIS A 672 -13.39 -13.82 -16.71
C HIS A 672 -14.37 -12.67 -16.36
N LEU A 673 -15.36 -12.94 -15.51
CA LEU A 673 -16.34 -11.96 -15.02
C LEU A 673 -15.94 -11.33 -13.68
N ALA A 674 -14.74 -11.58 -13.15
CA ALA A 674 -14.30 -11.09 -11.85
C ALA A 674 -14.25 -9.54 -11.73
N LYS A 675 -14.40 -8.81 -12.83
CA LYS A 675 -14.56 -7.35 -12.81
C LYS A 675 -15.91 -6.89 -12.24
N ASN A 676 -16.92 -7.75 -12.18
CA ASN A 676 -18.22 -7.45 -11.60
C ASN A 676 -18.20 -7.81 -10.09
N LYS A 677 -18.00 -6.82 -9.25
CA LYS A 677 -17.82 -6.89 -7.79
C LYS A 677 -19.02 -7.45 -6.99
N HIS A 678 -20.08 -7.94 -7.61
CA HIS A 678 -21.37 -8.26 -6.96
C HIS A 678 -21.76 -9.75 -7.02
N TRP A 679 -20.84 -10.64 -7.35
CA TRP A 679 -21.19 -12.04 -7.65
C TRP A 679 -21.34 -12.93 -6.42
N PHE A 680 -20.67 -12.62 -5.31
CA PHE A 680 -20.86 -13.31 -4.05
C PHE A 680 -21.26 -12.30 -2.98
N ASP A 681 -22.52 -12.26 -2.62
CA ASP A 681 -23.03 -11.51 -1.49
C ASP A 681 -23.19 -12.48 -0.31
N PHE A 682 -22.25 -12.43 0.62
CA PHE A 682 -22.26 -13.28 1.82
C PHE A 682 -23.42 -13.00 2.79
N GLY A 683 -24.17 -11.94 2.57
CA GLY A 683 -25.43 -11.68 3.28
C GLY A 683 -26.62 -12.50 2.75
N GLN A 684 -26.45 -13.20 1.62
CA GLN A 684 -27.51 -14.02 1.03
C GLN A 684 -27.65 -15.38 1.73
N PRO A 685 -28.85 -15.99 1.68
CA PRO A 685 -29.07 -17.35 2.18
C PRO A 685 -28.13 -18.37 1.50
N HIS A 686 -27.68 -19.34 2.25
CA HIS A 686 -26.76 -20.41 1.82
C HIS A 686 -27.13 -21.08 0.48
N GLU A 687 -28.42 -21.33 0.24
CA GLU A 687 -28.90 -21.91 -1.01
C GLU A 687 -28.59 -21.05 -2.24
N GLN A 688 -28.63 -19.72 -2.09
CA GLN A 688 -28.30 -18.81 -3.18
C GLN A 688 -26.78 -18.76 -3.43
N LEU A 689 -25.94 -18.90 -2.42
CA LEU A 689 -24.49 -18.99 -2.59
C LEU A 689 -24.09 -20.22 -3.40
N LEU A 690 -24.74 -21.37 -3.18
CA LEU A 690 -24.51 -22.58 -3.98
C LEU A 690 -24.93 -22.40 -5.43
N GLN A 691 -26.11 -21.80 -5.69
CA GLN A 691 -26.55 -21.50 -7.06
C GLN A 691 -25.61 -20.54 -7.78
N MET A 692 -25.09 -19.54 -7.10
CA MET A 692 -24.07 -18.62 -7.67
C MET A 692 -22.78 -19.38 -8.01
N ALA A 693 -22.32 -20.30 -7.16
CA ALA A 693 -21.17 -21.14 -7.43
C ALA A 693 -21.37 -22.04 -8.65
N GLU A 694 -22.56 -22.64 -8.81
CA GLU A 694 -22.93 -23.43 -9.99
C GLU A 694 -22.88 -22.59 -11.27
N VAL A 695 -23.39 -21.36 -11.25
CA VAL A 695 -23.31 -20.44 -12.41
C VAL A 695 -21.87 -20.13 -12.78
N TRP A 696 -20.98 -19.94 -11.81
CA TRP A 696 -19.59 -19.66 -12.07
C TRP A 696 -18.83 -20.83 -12.72
N GLN A 697 -19.24 -22.04 -12.44
CA GLN A 697 -18.63 -23.25 -13.01
C GLN A 697 -18.72 -23.27 -14.55
N TYR A 698 -19.73 -22.65 -15.16
CA TYR A 698 -19.94 -22.59 -16.61
C TYR A 698 -19.16 -21.47 -17.31
N GLY A 699 -18.35 -20.70 -16.59
CA GLY A 699 -17.57 -19.60 -17.15
C GLY A 699 -16.21 -20.01 -17.71
N ASN A 700 -15.40 -19.01 -17.98
CA ASN A 700 -14.01 -19.16 -18.38
C ASN A 700 -13.08 -18.63 -17.27
N LEU A 701 -11.94 -19.24 -17.12
CA LEU A 701 -10.87 -18.74 -16.29
C LEU A 701 -9.76 -18.13 -17.15
N GLN A 702 -9.04 -17.21 -16.56
CA GLN A 702 -7.87 -16.58 -17.16
C GLN A 702 -6.79 -16.35 -16.09
N THR A 703 -5.56 -16.40 -16.52
CA THR A 703 -4.39 -16.05 -15.72
C THR A 703 -4.52 -14.62 -15.18
N LYS A 704 -4.26 -14.45 -13.89
CA LYS A 704 -4.37 -13.16 -13.19
C LYS A 704 -3.13 -12.28 -13.36
N TYR A 705 -1.98 -12.90 -13.57
CA TYR A 705 -0.67 -12.24 -13.52
C TYR A 705 0.07 -12.34 -14.85
N ASP A 706 0.93 -11.37 -15.14
CA ASP A 706 1.78 -11.36 -16.33
C ASP A 706 3.04 -12.23 -16.19
N TRP A 707 3.14 -13.00 -15.11
CA TRP A 707 4.25 -13.91 -14.81
C TRP A 707 3.78 -15.35 -14.63
N GLU A 708 4.70 -16.26 -14.76
CA GLU A 708 4.49 -17.70 -14.62
C GLU A 708 4.25 -18.10 -13.16
N THR A 709 3.40 -19.11 -12.93
CA THR A 709 3.37 -19.87 -11.68
C THR A 709 4.14 -21.15 -11.81
N VAL A 710 4.61 -21.66 -10.69
CA VAL A 710 5.42 -22.89 -10.65
C VAL A 710 4.66 -23.95 -9.85
N ILE A 711 4.56 -25.14 -10.45
CA ILE A 711 4.05 -26.33 -9.77
C ILE A 711 5.18 -27.34 -9.67
N PHE A 712 5.37 -27.87 -8.49
CA PHE A 712 6.35 -28.91 -8.26
C PHE A 712 5.65 -30.23 -7.95
N ILE A 713 6.17 -31.31 -8.52
CA ILE A 713 5.68 -32.67 -8.31
C ILE A 713 6.80 -33.49 -7.75
N ALA A 714 6.58 -34.16 -6.63
CA ALA A 714 7.56 -35.08 -6.06
C ALA A 714 6.89 -36.43 -5.78
N LYS A 715 7.59 -37.52 -6.15
CA LYS A 715 7.25 -38.89 -5.74
C LYS A 715 7.91 -39.18 -4.41
N LEU A 716 7.12 -39.63 -3.41
CA LEU A 716 7.58 -39.91 -2.05
C LEU A 716 7.98 -41.37 -1.84
#